data_a5f3ff25b6826dee57298ebc82671bec
#
_entry.id   a5f3ff25b6826dee57298ebc82671bec
#
_cell.length_a   1.000
_cell.length_b   1.000
_cell.length_c   1.000
_cell.angle_alpha   90.00
_cell.angle_beta   90.00
_cell.angle_gamma   90.00
#
_symmetry.space_group_name_H-M   'P 1'
#
loop_
_entity.id
_entity.type
_entity.pdbx_description
1 polymer ?
#
loop_
_entity_poly.entity_id
_entity_poly.type
_entity_poly.pdbx_seq_one_letter_code
_entity_poly.pdbx_strand_id
1 'polypeptide(L)'
;MAKQKLVMIGNGMAGIRTIEEILERANDLYDITVIGKEPYPNYNRIMLSNILQNKMTVEETIMNPYEWYEEHGIELITNDPVIEVDRANQNVTTANGIEVAYDKLIFATGSKAFVIPVPGSTLPSVIGWRTIDDTEKMMDIAKTKKKAIVIGGGLLGLECARGLLDQGMEVTVLHLAEWLMEMQLDRKAGNMLKADLEKQGMKFEMQANTTEILGEDDVEGVKLADGREIPADLVVMAVGIRPYTEVAKESGLDVNRGIVVNDVMQTSDSNVYAVGECAEHNGKVYGLVAPLYEQGKVLADHLTNKETDGYKGSTTFTSLKVSGCELYSAGQIVENAEIKGIEIFNSVDNNYKKVFLKDGNVVGAVLYGDIDDGSRFYNMMKKGESTEDYTLVSLLTKGGEEASLSIADMADDETICGCNGVDKGTIVNAITENGFTTVEEVTAKTKAGNSCGKCKPQIAQILQHTLGDDFVAAKPAGICGCTDLTRDQIVTQIRAKGLKTSKEVRHVLNFKNKGGCPKCRPAINYYLNMVYPHDHEDERESRFANERYHANIQNDGTFSVIPQMRGGVTDADQLIRLGEVAKKYHVPLVKVTGSQRVGLYGVKKEELPNIWEDLGMRSASAYGKKTRSVKSCVGKEFCRFGTQYTTRLGIRLEKTFEYIDTPHKFKMGVSGCPRSCVESGVKDFGIISVENGFQIYIGGNGGTEVEKAEFLTTVETEDEVIKLCGALMQYYRETGIYAERTAPWLRRLGFENVKEVLLDPERQNELFERIMDAKKAVEAEPWEVITSNAQARKIFEVEKV
;
A
#
# COMPACT_ATOMS: atom_id res chain seq x y z
N MET A 1 40.97 -11.38 26.85
CA MET A 1 40.17 -12.08 27.86
C MET A 1 39.25 -13.01 27.08
N ALA A 2 38.80 -14.14 27.64
CA ALA A 2 37.75 -14.93 26.99
C ALA A 2 36.48 -14.04 26.90
N LYS A 3 35.73 -14.13 25.80
CA LYS A 3 34.44 -13.43 25.65
C LYS A 3 33.47 -13.97 26.71
N GLN A 4 32.59 -13.13 27.22
CA GLN A 4 31.49 -13.56 28.09
C GLN A 4 30.38 -14.20 27.24
N LYS A 5 29.72 -15.22 27.77
CA LYS A 5 28.60 -15.88 27.11
C LYS A 5 27.32 -15.11 27.34
N LEU A 6 26.72 -14.60 26.29
CA LEU A 6 25.43 -13.92 26.30
C LEU A 6 24.37 -14.81 25.64
N VAL A 7 23.37 -15.21 26.40
CA VAL A 7 22.24 -15.99 25.86
C VAL A 7 20.99 -15.09 25.79
N MET A 8 20.33 -15.10 24.63
CA MET A 8 19.06 -14.42 24.37
C MET A 8 17.95 -15.44 24.21
N ILE A 9 16.93 -15.39 25.05
CA ILE A 9 15.71 -16.20 24.91
C ILE A 9 14.67 -15.39 24.13
N GLY A 10 14.48 -15.72 22.87
CA GLY A 10 13.56 -15.06 21.95
C GLY A 10 14.26 -14.39 20.78
N ASN A 11 13.86 -14.74 19.57
CA ASN A 11 14.38 -14.23 18.31
C ASN A 11 13.45 -13.18 17.68
N GLY A 12 12.78 -12.38 18.50
CA GLY A 12 11.84 -11.34 18.06
C GLY A 12 12.51 -9.99 17.83
N MET A 13 11.72 -9.02 17.33
CA MET A 13 12.18 -7.67 16.97
C MET A 13 12.96 -6.95 18.09
N ALA A 14 12.45 -6.98 19.33
CA ALA A 14 13.10 -6.31 20.47
C ALA A 14 14.43 -6.97 20.84
N GLY A 15 14.48 -8.31 20.89
CA GLY A 15 15.69 -9.06 21.24
C GLY A 15 16.80 -8.81 20.23
N ILE A 16 16.53 -8.99 18.94
CA ILE A 16 17.56 -8.82 17.90
C ILE A 16 17.97 -7.36 17.76
N ARG A 17 17.06 -6.39 17.91
CA ARG A 17 17.45 -4.98 17.98
C ARG A 17 18.41 -4.71 19.14
N THR A 18 18.20 -5.33 20.31
CA THR A 18 19.13 -5.23 21.45
C THR A 18 20.49 -5.82 21.10
N ILE A 19 20.54 -6.96 20.42
CA ILE A 19 21.81 -7.54 19.93
C ILE A 19 22.51 -6.60 18.94
N GLU A 20 21.80 -6.03 17.96
CA GLU A 20 22.35 -5.02 17.03
C GLU A 20 23.00 -3.86 17.81
N GLU A 21 22.31 -3.31 18.81
CA GLU A 21 22.80 -2.22 19.66
C GLU A 21 24.05 -2.63 20.47
N ILE A 22 24.13 -3.87 20.95
CA ILE A 22 25.33 -4.39 21.66
C ILE A 22 26.49 -4.51 20.70
N LEU A 23 26.30 -5.09 19.51
CA LEU A 23 27.35 -5.25 18.49
C LEU A 23 27.88 -3.90 18.00
N GLU A 24 27.05 -2.89 17.84
CA GLU A 24 27.47 -1.54 17.47
C GLU A 24 28.37 -0.89 18.54
N ARG A 25 28.17 -1.19 19.79
CA ARG A 25 28.92 -0.62 20.92
C ARG A 25 30.18 -1.39 21.24
N ALA A 26 30.16 -2.73 21.13
CA ALA A 26 31.24 -3.62 21.51
C ALA A 26 31.07 -5.01 20.86
N ASN A 27 31.51 -5.16 19.61
CA ASN A 27 31.36 -6.39 18.80
C ASN A 27 32.17 -7.61 19.32
N ASP A 28 33.18 -7.39 20.15
CA ASP A 28 34.07 -8.45 20.63
C ASP A 28 33.86 -8.84 22.10
N LEU A 29 32.85 -8.27 22.76
CA LEU A 29 32.64 -8.46 24.21
C LEU A 29 31.99 -9.81 24.54
N TYR A 30 31.05 -10.25 23.69
CA TYR A 30 30.23 -11.42 23.97
C TYR A 30 30.39 -12.52 22.91
N ASP A 31 30.24 -13.77 23.37
CA ASP A 31 29.91 -14.94 22.56
C ASP A 31 28.40 -15.13 22.68
N ILE A 32 27.66 -14.94 21.56
CA ILE A 32 26.22 -14.73 21.58
C ILE A 32 25.51 -15.97 21.06
N THR A 33 24.57 -16.51 21.86
CA THR A 33 23.60 -17.52 21.42
C THR A 33 22.17 -16.98 21.52
N VAL A 34 21.40 -17.09 20.43
CA VAL A 34 19.99 -16.68 20.35
C VAL A 34 19.12 -17.94 20.20
N ILE A 35 18.09 -18.08 21.05
CA ILE A 35 17.22 -19.24 21.05
C ILE A 35 15.79 -18.79 20.73
N GLY A 36 15.25 -19.26 19.59
CA GLY A 36 13.92 -18.91 19.09
C GLY A 36 12.95 -20.10 19.11
N LYS A 37 11.72 -19.85 19.56
CA LYS A 37 10.63 -20.82 19.54
C LYS A 37 10.12 -21.12 18.14
N GLU A 38 10.10 -20.11 17.25
CA GLU A 38 9.59 -20.21 15.88
C GLU A 38 10.68 -20.71 14.92
N PRO A 39 10.31 -21.37 13.79
CA PRO A 39 11.29 -21.91 12.83
C PRO A 39 11.90 -20.86 11.90
N TYR A 40 11.66 -19.57 12.15
CA TYR A 40 12.07 -18.46 11.29
C TYR A 40 13.22 -17.66 11.92
N PRO A 41 14.09 -17.02 11.10
CA PRO A 41 14.98 -15.98 11.57
C PRO A 41 14.15 -14.74 11.95
N ASN A 42 14.78 -13.67 12.43
CA ASN A 42 14.08 -12.46 12.85
C ASN A 42 13.26 -11.83 11.72
N TYR A 43 11.99 -11.58 11.94
CA TYR A 43 11.07 -10.99 10.97
C TYR A 43 10.22 -9.86 11.57
N ASN A 44 9.72 -8.98 10.71
CA ASN A 44 8.87 -7.85 11.09
C ASN A 44 7.41 -8.31 11.31
N ARG A 45 7.02 -8.52 12.58
CA ARG A 45 5.65 -8.94 12.94
C ARG A 45 4.57 -7.93 12.57
N ILE A 46 4.91 -6.65 12.42
CA ILE A 46 3.94 -5.63 12.00
C ILE A 46 3.41 -5.93 10.59
N MET A 47 4.20 -6.63 9.77
CA MET A 47 3.87 -6.94 8.38
C MET A 47 2.99 -8.20 8.21
N LEU A 48 2.63 -8.91 9.27
CA LEU A 48 1.74 -10.07 9.19
C LEU A 48 0.39 -9.74 8.55
N SER A 49 -0.14 -8.54 8.79
CA SER A 49 -1.35 -8.06 8.12
C SER A 49 -1.19 -7.94 6.60
N ASN A 50 0.00 -7.61 6.10
CA ASN A 50 0.28 -7.54 4.68
C ASN A 50 0.38 -8.93 4.04
N ILE A 51 0.91 -9.92 4.77
CA ILE A 51 0.91 -11.33 4.33
C ILE A 51 -0.54 -11.80 4.19
N LEU A 52 -1.36 -11.62 5.22
CA LEU A 52 -2.78 -12.00 5.20
C LEU A 52 -3.57 -11.32 4.07
N GLN A 53 -3.17 -10.11 3.66
CA GLN A 53 -3.75 -9.37 2.53
C GLN A 53 -3.15 -9.75 1.16
N ASN A 54 -2.27 -10.75 1.06
CA ASN A 54 -1.52 -11.12 -0.16
C ASN A 54 -0.70 -9.94 -0.78
N LYS A 55 -0.27 -8.99 0.02
CA LYS A 55 0.54 -7.83 -0.41
C LYS A 55 2.05 -8.06 -0.26
N MET A 56 2.45 -9.05 0.52
CA MET A 56 3.82 -9.35 0.88
C MET A 56 3.98 -10.85 1.10
N THR A 57 5.16 -11.41 0.78
CA THR A 57 5.50 -12.80 1.12
C THR A 57 6.16 -12.88 2.51
N VAL A 58 6.31 -14.10 3.04
CA VAL A 58 7.00 -14.32 4.31
C VAL A 58 8.46 -13.87 4.22
N GLU A 59 9.15 -14.20 3.12
CA GLU A 59 10.55 -13.85 2.87
C GLU A 59 10.78 -12.33 2.89
N GLU A 60 9.83 -11.54 2.37
CA GLU A 60 9.91 -10.08 2.35
C GLU A 60 9.79 -9.46 3.75
N THR A 61 9.31 -10.21 4.75
CA THR A 61 9.22 -9.74 6.14
C THR A 61 10.49 -9.98 6.94
N ILE A 62 11.42 -10.80 6.47
CA ILE A 62 12.66 -11.12 7.18
C ILE A 62 13.52 -9.86 7.32
N MET A 63 13.89 -9.54 8.56
CA MET A 63 14.73 -8.39 8.90
C MET A 63 16.21 -8.76 8.98
N ASN A 64 16.50 -9.88 9.59
CA ASN A 64 17.86 -10.42 9.76
C ASN A 64 17.84 -11.86 9.24
N PRO A 65 18.30 -12.14 8.00
CA PRO A 65 18.37 -13.48 7.45
C PRO A 65 19.44 -14.33 8.16
N TYR A 66 19.46 -15.65 7.93
CA TYR A 66 20.41 -16.56 8.59
C TYR A 66 21.87 -16.17 8.37
N GLU A 67 22.20 -15.64 7.18
CA GLU A 67 23.53 -15.16 6.82
C GLU A 67 24.00 -14.04 7.75
N TRP A 68 23.07 -13.17 8.20
CA TRP A 68 23.39 -12.11 9.13
C TRP A 68 23.92 -12.64 10.48
N TYR A 69 23.34 -13.73 11.01
CA TYR A 69 23.81 -14.35 12.25
C TYR A 69 25.20 -14.98 12.06
N GLU A 70 25.41 -15.66 10.93
CA GLU A 70 26.72 -16.25 10.58
C GLU A 70 27.81 -15.16 10.46
N GLU A 71 27.54 -14.07 9.75
CA GLU A 71 28.46 -12.95 9.56
C GLU A 71 28.88 -12.29 10.88
N HIS A 72 27.97 -12.28 11.89
CA HIS A 72 28.26 -11.69 13.20
C HIS A 72 28.72 -12.71 14.25
N GLY A 73 28.90 -13.99 13.86
CA GLY A 73 29.32 -15.06 14.75
C GLY A 73 28.31 -15.38 15.86
N ILE A 74 27.02 -15.21 15.57
CA ILE A 74 25.92 -15.50 16.49
C ILE A 74 25.42 -16.92 16.24
N GLU A 75 25.37 -17.75 17.28
CA GLU A 75 24.73 -19.06 17.22
C GLU A 75 23.20 -18.85 17.32
N LEU A 76 22.45 -19.23 16.27
CA LEU A 76 21.00 -19.16 16.23
C LEU A 76 20.39 -20.56 16.32
N ILE A 77 19.62 -20.83 17.39
CA ILE A 77 18.83 -22.06 17.57
C ILE A 77 17.36 -21.66 17.31
N THR A 78 16.74 -22.22 16.27
CA THR A 78 15.32 -21.98 15.93
C THR A 78 14.48 -23.23 16.15
N ASN A 79 13.15 -23.04 16.23
CA ASN A 79 12.18 -24.11 16.43
C ASN A 79 12.45 -24.96 17.71
N ASP A 80 13.03 -24.34 18.72
CA ASP A 80 13.38 -25.03 19.96
C ASP A 80 13.20 -24.09 21.17
N PRO A 81 12.02 -24.07 21.80
CA PRO A 81 11.74 -23.16 22.93
C PRO A 81 12.55 -23.54 24.16
N VAL A 82 13.06 -22.53 24.88
CA VAL A 82 13.61 -22.73 26.22
C VAL A 82 12.48 -23.12 27.18
N ILE A 83 12.68 -24.20 27.93
CA ILE A 83 11.73 -24.74 28.90
C ILE A 83 12.18 -24.58 30.36
N GLU A 84 13.47 -24.38 30.59
CA GLU A 84 14.04 -24.26 31.94
C GLU A 84 15.21 -23.25 31.97
N VAL A 85 15.34 -22.51 33.06
CA VAL A 85 16.48 -21.63 33.36
C VAL A 85 16.96 -21.94 34.76
N ASP A 86 18.16 -22.59 34.87
CA ASP A 86 18.85 -22.82 36.13
C ASP A 86 19.79 -21.65 36.45
N ARG A 87 19.33 -20.73 37.30
CA ARG A 87 20.10 -19.54 37.68
C ARG A 87 21.29 -19.84 38.57
N ALA A 88 21.23 -20.95 39.32
CA ALA A 88 22.32 -21.33 40.23
C ALA A 88 23.52 -21.84 39.45
N ASN A 89 23.30 -22.62 38.39
CA ASN A 89 24.32 -23.12 37.51
C ASN A 89 24.53 -22.28 36.24
N GLN A 90 23.76 -21.17 36.07
CA GLN A 90 23.81 -20.28 34.92
C GLN A 90 23.66 -21.03 33.58
N ASN A 91 22.62 -21.86 33.48
CA ASN A 91 22.32 -22.68 32.32
C ASN A 91 20.86 -22.54 31.86
N VAL A 92 20.60 -22.65 30.57
CA VAL A 92 19.25 -22.77 30.00
C VAL A 92 19.10 -24.11 29.29
N THR A 93 17.92 -24.73 29.39
CA THR A 93 17.60 -25.99 28.73
C THR A 93 16.45 -25.80 27.76
N THR A 94 16.62 -26.27 26.51
CA THR A 94 15.58 -26.21 25.49
C THR A 94 14.70 -27.47 25.51
N ALA A 95 13.57 -27.43 24.79
CA ALA A 95 12.64 -28.57 24.70
C ALA A 95 13.29 -29.80 24.04
N ASN A 96 14.26 -29.62 23.15
CA ASN A 96 15.01 -30.72 22.55
C ASN A 96 16.20 -31.20 23.40
N GLY A 97 16.37 -30.64 24.62
CA GLY A 97 17.40 -31.09 25.57
C GLY A 97 18.78 -30.44 25.33
N ILE A 98 18.86 -29.35 24.55
CA ILE A 98 20.11 -28.61 24.40
C ILE A 98 20.32 -27.77 25.66
N GLU A 99 21.52 -27.90 26.26
CA GLU A 99 21.94 -27.08 27.40
C GLU A 99 22.92 -25.99 26.95
N VAL A 100 22.64 -24.71 27.30
CA VAL A 100 23.47 -23.58 26.95
C VAL A 100 23.83 -22.79 28.21
N ALA A 101 25.12 -22.73 28.53
CA ALA A 101 25.63 -21.98 29.67
C ALA A 101 25.73 -20.47 29.35
N TYR A 102 25.48 -19.60 30.34
CA TYR A 102 25.55 -18.15 30.18
C TYR A 102 26.29 -17.46 31.32
N ASP A 103 26.96 -16.34 30.98
CA ASP A 103 27.40 -15.34 31.95
C ASP A 103 26.34 -14.22 32.11
N LYS A 104 25.64 -13.90 31.02
CA LYS A 104 24.50 -12.97 30.97
C LYS A 104 23.35 -13.57 30.18
N LEU A 105 22.14 -13.39 30.70
CA LEU A 105 20.90 -13.91 30.11
C LEU A 105 19.92 -12.78 29.86
N ILE A 106 19.32 -12.72 28.66
CA ILE A 106 18.29 -11.77 28.31
C ILE A 106 17.00 -12.50 27.94
N PHE A 107 15.91 -12.22 28.64
CA PHE A 107 14.57 -12.61 28.23
C PHE A 107 14.03 -11.59 27.21
N ALA A 108 13.75 -12.04 26.01
CA ALA A 108 13.07 -11.30 24.96
C ALA A 108 11.92 -12.14 24.38
N THR A 109 11.22 -12.85 25.26
CA THR A 109 10.20 -13.86 24.95
C THR A 109 8.92 -13.28 24.37
N GLY A 110 8.74 -11.95 24.42
CA GLY A 110 7.59 -11.25 23.86
C GLY A 110 6.29 -11.60 24.57
N SER A 111 5.24 -11.82 23.78
CA SER A 111 3.90 -12.08 24.28
C SER A 111 3.17 -13.12 23.43
N LYS A 112 2.09 -13.66 23.97
CA LYS A 112 1.12 -14.56 23.29
C LYS A 112 -0.23 -13.85 23.14
N ALA A 113 -0.99 -14.22 22.11
CA ALA A 113 -2.36 -13.78 21.96
C ALA A 113 -3.20 -14.25 23.17
N PHE A 114 -4.05 -13.38 23.67
CA PHE A 114 -4.98 -13.76 24.71
C PHE A 114 -6.20 -14.44 24.09
N VAL A 115 -6.41 -15.71 24.43
CA VAL A 115 -7.60 -16.47 24.06
C VAL A 115 -8.58 -16.40 25.21
N ILE A 116 -9.80 -15.92 24.97
CA ILE A 116 -10.86 -15.82 25.97
C ILE A 116 -11.21 -17.25 26.45
N PRO A 117 -11.21 -17.53 27.76
CA PRO A 117 -11.47 -18.89 28.27
C PRO A 117 -12.99 -19.18 28.33
N VAL A 118 -13.62 -19.29 27.17
CA VAL A 118 -15.01 -19.67 27.01
C VAL A 118 -15.12 -21.10 26.45
N PRO A 119 -16.24 -21.82 26.67
CA PRO A 119 -16.48 -23.11 26.03
C PRO A 119 -16.24 -23.02 24.51
N GLY A 120 -15.61 -24.04 23.92
CA GLY A 120 -15.29 -24.07 22.49
C GLY A 120 -14.04 -23.27 22.07
N SER A 121 -13.36 -22.58 22.99
CA SER A 121 -12.16 -21.78 22.67
C SER A 121 -10.94 -22.58 22.20
N THR A 122 -10.99 -23.90 22.29
CA THR A 122 -9.93 -24.84 21.85
C THR A 122 -10.25 -25.56 20.53
N LEU A 123 -11.37 -25.24 19.89
CA LEU A 123 -11.75 -25.81 18.58
C LEU A 123 -10.69 -25.50 17.51
N PRO A 124 -10.49 -26.37 16.51
CA PRO A 124 -9.39 -26.26 15.54
C PRO A 124 -9.34 -24.92 14.76
N SER A 125 -10.52 -24.36 14.41
CA SER A 125 -10.62 -23.06 13.70
C SER A 125 -10.76 -21.85 14.63
N VAL A 126 -10.35 -21.97 15.91
CA VAL A 126 -10.15 -20.82 16.80
C VAL A 126 -8.68 -20.46 16.81
N ILE A 127 -8.35 -19.23 16.42
CA ILE A 127 -6.97 -18.77 16.26
C ILE A 127 -6.73 -17.50 17.08
N GLY A 128 -5.67 -17.49 17.88
CA GLY A 128 -5.13 -16.27 18.46
C GLY A 128 -4.03 -15.75 17.54
N TRP A 129 -4.27 -14.69 16.79
CA TRP A 129 -3.36 -14.25 15.73
C TRP A 129 -2.10 -13.56 16.26
N ARG A 130 -0.92 -14.14 16.02
CA ARG A 130 0.35 -13.60 16.50
C ARG A 130 1.59 -13.94 15.65
N THR A 131 1.56 -15.05 14.90
CA THR A 131 2.72 -15.62 14.20
C THR A 131 2.49 -15.75 12.70
N ILE A 132 3.55 -16.08 11.96
CA ILE A 132 3.45 -16.48 10.55
C ILE A 132 2.53 -17.70 10.42
N ASP A 133 2.74 -18.74 11.26
CA ASP A 133 1.95 -19.96 11.22
C ASP A 133 0.45 -19.69 11.44
N ASP A 134 0.09 -18.79 12.37
CA ASP A 134 -1.31 -18.37 12.56
C ASP A 134 -1.87 -17.74 11.29
N THR A 135 -1.06 -16.91 10.61
CA THR A 135 -1.45 -16.21 9.37
C THR A 135 -1.67 -17.20 8.24
N GLU A 136 -0.74 -18.13 8.02
CA GLU A 136 -0.85 -19.17 7.00
C GLU A 136 -2.04 -20.09 7.26
N LYS A 137 -2.28 -20.47 8.51
CA LYS A 137 -3.45 -21.25 8.91
C LYS A 137 -4.77 -20.56 8.60
N MET A 138 -4.87 -19.25 8.86
CA MET A 138 -6.05 -18.44 8.48
C MET A 138 -6.24 -18.40 6.96
N MET A 139 -5.16 -18.21 6.19
CA MET A 139 -5.20 -18.21 4.73
C MET A 139 -5.63 -19.56 4.16
N ASP A 140 -5.19 -20.67 4.76
CA ASP A 140 -5.59 -22.02 4.34
C ASP A 140 -7.08 -22.28 4.63
N ILE A 141 -7.57 -21.88 5.80
CA ILE A 141 -8.99 -21.97 6.15
C ILE A 141 -9.85 -21.17 5.18
N ALA A 142 -9.42 -19.95 4.81
CA ALA A 142 -10.15 -19.07 3.89
C ALA A 142 -10.31 -19.64 2.47
N LYS A 143 -9.47 -20.60 2.04
CA LYS A 143 -9.60 -21.29 0.73
C LYS A 143 -10.90 -22.08 0.62
N THR A 144 -11.39 -22.63 1.72
CA THR A 144 -12.55 -23.57 1.73
C THR A 144 -13.75 -23.06 2.51
N LYS A 145 -13.54 -22.18 3.49
CA LYS A 145 -14.55 -21.63 4.40
C LYS A 145 -14.89 -20.18 4.04
N LYS A 146 -16.05 -19.68 4.47
CA LYS A 146 -16.61 -18.41 3.98
C LYS A 146 -16.88 -17.37 5.06
N LYS A 147 -17.16 -17.77 6.29
CA LYS A 147 -17.59 -16.84 7.34
C LYS A 147 -16.57 -16.79 8.45
N ALA A 148 -16.07 -15.59 8.74
CA ALA A 148 -15.16 -15.35 9.83
C ALA A 148 -15.74 -14.40 10.86
N ILE A 149 -15.51 -14.70 12.13
CA ILE A 149 -15.71 -13.78 13.25
C ILE A 149 -14.34 -13.37 13.78
N VAL A 150 -14.15 -12.05 13.94
CA VAL A 150 -12.99 -11.49 14.64
C VAL A 150 -13.47 -10.91 15.97
N ILE A 151 -13.02 -11.46 17.08
CA ILE A 151 -13.34 -10.96 18.41
C ILE A 151 -12.27 -9.94 18.81
N GLY A 152 -12.66 -8.66 18.90
CA GLY A 152 -11.82 -7.53 19.21
C GLY A 152 -11.78 -6.49 18.10
N GLY A 153 -12.29 -5.27 18.38
CA GLY A 153 -12.33 -4.11 17.46
C GLY A 153 -11.16 -3.14 17.69
N GLY A 154 -10.05 -3.63 18.23
CA GLY A 154 -8.79 -2.92 18.30
C GLY A 154 -7.99 -3.04 17.01
N LEU A 155 -6.78 -2.42 16.96
CA LEU A 155 -5.92 -2.36 15.78
C LEU A 155 -5.75 -3.71 15.09
N LEU A 156 -5.20 -4.69 15.81
CA LEU A 156 -4.87 -6.01 15.24
C LEU A 156 -6.12 -6.74 14.74
N GLY A 157 -7.26 -6.59 15.43
CA GLY A 157 -8.52 -7.18 15.01
C GLY A 157 -9.06 -6.58 13.72
N LEU A 158 -8.96 -5.26 13.54
CA LEU A 158 -9.38 -4.58 12.32
C LEU A 158 -8.47 -4.90 11.13
N GLU A 159 -7.16 -5.02 11.35
CA GLU A 159 -6.21 -5.48 10.33
C GLU A 159 -6.46 -6.94 9.93
N CYS A 160 -6.75 -7.81 10.90
CA CYS A 160 -7.16 -9.20 10.66
C CYS A 160 -8.45 -9.26 9.84
N ALA A 161 -9.48 -8.52 10.25
CA ALA A 161 -10.76 -8.47 9.56
C ALA A 161 -10.58 -8.01 8.10
N ARG A 162 -9.73 -7.03 7.86
CA ARG A 162 -9.39 -6.60 6.50
C ARG A 162 -8.70 -7.70 5.71
N GLY A 163 -7.71 -8.35 6.29
CA GLY A 163 -7.00 -9.44 5.63
C GLY A 163 -7.93 -10.59 5.22
N LEU A 164 -8.84 -11.00 6.11
CA LEU A 164 -9.82 -12.05 5.83
C LEU A 164 -10.85 -11.64 4.77
N LEU A 165 -11.26 -10.36 4.72
CA LEU A 165 -12.06 -9.82 3.61
C LEU A 165 -11.31 -9.92 2.27
N ASP A 166 -10.02 -9.58 2.25
CA ASP A 166 -9.19 -9.66 1.04
C ASP A 166 -8.96 -11.11 0.61
N GLN A 167 -9.05 -12.09 1.53
CA GLN A 167 -9.11 -13.54 1.24
C GLN A 167 -10.49 -13.99 0.74
N GLY A 168 -11.49 -13.12 0.67
CA GLY A 168 -12.83 -13.40 0.14
C GLY A 168 -13.81 -13.99 1.18
N MET A 169 -13.55 -13.85 2.47
CA MET A 169 -14.47 -14.24 3.53
C MET A 169 -15.50 -13.13 3.85
N GLU A 170 -16.68 -13.50 4.33
CA GLU A 170 -17.61 -12.58 5.01
C GLU A 170 -17.15 -12.41 6.47
N VAL A 171 -16.84 -11.17 6.86
CA VAL A 171 -16.26 -10.91 8.18
C VAL A 171 -17.18 -10.10 9.06
N THR A 172 -17.39 -10.60 10.30
CA THR A 172 -18.08 -9.87 11.38
C THR A 172 -17.11 -9.65 12.54
N VAL A 173 -16.94 -8.40 12.95
CA VAL A 173 -16.13 -8.03 14.11
C VAL A 173 -17.03 -7.90 15.33
N LEU A 174 -16.75 -8.69 16.38
CA LEU A 174 -17.42 -8.57 17.67
C LEU A 174 -16.57 -7.70 18.60
N HIS A 175 -17.14 -6.64 19.14
CA HIS A 175 -16.43 -5.73 20.00
C HIS A 175 -17.19 -5.45 21.30
N LEU A 176 -16.48 -5.56 22.43
CA LEU A 176 -17.10 -5.41 23.76
C LEU A 176 -17.41 -3.94 24.08
N ALA A 177 -16.60 -3.00 23.62
CA ALA A 177 -16.80 -1.57 23.87
C ALA A 177 -17.86 -0.95 22.94
N GLU A 178 -18.22 0.30 23.23
CA GLU A 178 -19.24 1.05 22.51
C GLU A 178 -18.77 1.60 21.15
N TRP A 179 -17.45 1.83 20.98
CA TRP A 179 -16.82 2.28 19.73
C TRP A 179 -15.51 1.55 19.48
N LEU A 180 -15.03 1.59 18.24
CA LEU A 180 -13.80 0.92 17.83
C LEU A 180 -12.55 1.61 18.38
N MET A 181 -11.53 0.79 18.70
CA MET A 181 -10.23 1.27 19.17
C MET A 181 -10.32 2.21 20.39
N GLU A 182 -11.17 1.91 21.36
CA GLU A 182 -11.46 2.73 22.54
C GLU A 182 -10.26 3.10 23.37
N MET A 183 -9.16 2.35 23.25
CA MET A 183 -7.89 2.67 23.92
C MET A 183 -7.05 3.73 23.18
N GLN A 184 -7.34 3.96 21.89
CA GLN A 184 -6.59 4.88 21.03
C GLN A 184 -7.45 6.01 20.46
N LEU A 185 -8.76 5.84 20.37
CA LEU A 185 -9.67 6.80 19.76
C LEU A 185 -10.74 7.25 20.75
N ASP A 186 -11.13 8.50 20.67
CA ASP A 186 -12.35 8.94 21.31
C ASP A 186 -13.58 8.42 20.55
N ARG A 187 -14.77 8.54 21.17
CA ARG A 187 -16.01 8.01 20.62
C ARG A 187 -16.30 8.51 19.20
N LYS A 188 -15.98 9.77 18.90
CA LYS A 188 -16.28 10.36 17.58
C LYS A 188 -15.40 9.74 16.50
N ALA A 189 -14.08 9.71 16.70
CA ALA A 189 -13.15 9.09 15.77
C ALA A 189 -13.41 7.57 15.61
N GLY A 190 -13.71 6.85 16.71
CA GLY A 190 -14.05 5.43 16.66
C GLY A 190 -15.32 5.13 15.85
N ASN A 191 -16.34 5.99 15.95
CA ASN A 191 -17.56 5.86 15.15
C ASN A 191 -17.35 6.24 13.68
N MET A 192 -16.49 7.23 13.37
CA MET A 192 -16.09 7.55 11.99
C MET A 192 -15.37 6.37 11.35
N LEU A 193 -14.43 5.75 12.06
CA LEU A 193 -13.71 4.57 11.62
C LEU A 193 -14.68 3.42 11.32
N LYS A 194 -15.60 3.13 12.24
CA LYS A 194 -16.64 2.09 12.04
C LYS A 194 -17.44 2.32 10.75
N ALA A 195 -17.93 3.55 10.56
CA ALA A 195 -18.74 3.90 9.38
C ALA A 195 -17.96 3.72 8.06
N ASP A 196 -16.66 4.03 8.05
CA ASP A 196 -15.85 3.88 6.84
C ASP A 196 -15.47 2.41 6.57
N LEU A 197 -15.27 1.60 7.60
CA LEU A 197 -15.03 0.16 7.47
C LEU A 197 -16.31 -0.62 7.05
N GLU A 198 -17.47 -0.18 7.51
CA GLU A 198 -18.78 -0.74 7.06
C GLU A 198 -19.01 -0.52 5.55
N LYS A 199 -18.64 0.65 5.03
CA LYS A 199 -18.68 0.93 3.57
C LYS A 199 -17.77 -0.01 2.77
N GLN A 200 -16.74 -0.56 3.40
CA GLN A 200 -15.80 -1.50 2.81
C GLN A 200 -16.22 -2.97 2.94
N GLY A 201 -17.39 -3.24 3.56
CA GLY A 201 -17.97 -4.58 3.65
C GLY A 201 -17.74 -5.30 4.98
N MET A 202 -17.10 -4.69 5.97
CA MET A 202 -17.02 -5.26 7.33
C MET A 202 -18.36 -5.13 8.04
N LYS A 203 -18.72 -6.14 8.82
CA LYS A 203 -19.87 -6.11 9.71
C LYS A 203 -19.42 -5.96 11.15
N PHE A 204 -20.13 -5.22 11.95
CA PHE A 204 -19.79 -4.97 13.35
C PHE A 204 -20.95 -5.26 14.29
N GLU A 205 -20.66 -6.00 15.36
CA GLU A 205 -21.53 -6.16 16.53
C GLU A 205 -20.82 -5.48 17.72
N MET A 206 -21.32 -4.32 18.10
CA MET A 206 -20.78 -3.54 19.21
C MET A 206 -21.43 -3.96 20.52
N GLN A 207 -20.74 -3.79 21.65
CA GLN A 207 -21.18 -4.24 22.99
C GLN A 207 -21.49 -5.75 23.01
N ALA A 208 -20.81 -6.51 22.14
CA ALA A 208 -21.00 -7.94 21.96
C ALA A 208 -20.09 -8.72 22.91
N ASN A 209 -20.69 -9.30 23.96
CA ASN A 209 -19.98 -10.15 24.91
C ASN A 209 -20.11 -11.62 24.50
N THR A 210 -19.00 -12.23 24.06
CA THR A 210 -18.93 -13.65 23.68
C THR A 210 -18.94 -14.54 24.92
N THR A 211 -19.85 -15.50 24.97
CA THR A 211 -19.97 -16.47 26.08
C THR A 211 -19.60 -17.89 25.73
N GLU A 212 -19.64 -18.23 24.43
CA GLU A 212 -19.38 -19.59 23.95
C GLU A 212 -19.01 -19.56 22.46
N ILE A 213 -18.11 -20.43 22.02
CA ILE A 213 -17.88 -20.75 20.62
C ILE A 213 -18.54 -22.09 20.33
N LEU A 214 -19.47 -22.08 19.37
CA LEU A 214 -20.31 -23.21 19.01
C LEU A 214 -19.60 -24.15 18.04
N GLY A 215 -19.83 -25.45 18.19
CA GLY A 215 -19.35 -26.52 17.33
C GLY A 215 -18.91 -27.75 18.13
N GLU A 216 -18.91 -28.91 17.50
CA GLU A 216 -18.45 -30.17 18.10
C GLU A 216 -17.00 -30.50 17.66
N ASP A 217 -16.77 -30.68 16.37
CA ASP A 217 -15.44 -30.99 15.79
C ASP A 217 -14.69 -29.76 15.33
N ASP A 218 -15.39 -28.70 14.93
CA ASP A 218 -14.84 -27.44 14.46
C ASP A 218 -15.85 -26.29 14.74
N VAL A 219 -15.43 -25.04 14.44
CA VAL A 219 -16.24 -23.85 14.65
C VAL A 219 -17.48 -23.84 13.74
N GLU A 220 -18.66 -23.62 14.32
CA GLU A 220 -19.93 -23.41 13.63
C GLU A 220 -20.54 -22.03 13.91
N GLY A 221 -20.11 -21.36 14.97
CA GLY A 221 -20.61 -20.04 15.33
C GLY A 221 -20.10 -19.52 16.67
N VAL A 222 -20.64 -18.38 17.07
CA VAL A 222 -20.37 -17.74 18.37
C VAL A 222 -21.69 -17.37 19.02
N LYS A 223 -21.83 -17.65 20.34
CA LYS A 223 -22.96 -17.26 21.16
C LYS A 223 -22.60 -16.04 22.00
N LEU A 224 -23.50 -15.07 22.01
CA LEU A 224 -23.39 -13.85 22.78
C LEU A 224 -24.18 -13.94 24.09
N ALA A 225 -23.84 -13.08 25.05
CA ALA A 225 -24.51 -13.00 26.36
C ALA A 225 -26.00 -12.61 26.29
N ASP A 226 -26.42 -11.96 25.21
CA ASP A 226 -27.82 -11.62 24.96
C ASP A 226 -28.64 -12.77 24.33
N GLY A 227 -27.98 -13.91 24.11
CA GLY A 227 -28.57 -15.12 23.56
C GLY A 227 -28.52 -15.23 22.02
N ARG A 228 -28.05 -14.22 21.31
CA ARG A 228 -27.85 -14.32 19.84
C ARG A 228 -26.75 -15.29 19.51
N GLU A 229 -26.92 -16.02 18.41
CA GLU A 229 -25.94 -16.94 17.84
C GLU A 229 -25.58 -16.43 16.45
N ILE A 230 -24.27 -16.27 16.17
CA ILE A 230 -23.76 -15.74 14.92
C ILE A 230 -22.96 -16.86 14.24
N PRO A 231 -23.35 -17.34 13.05
CA PRO A 231 -22.68 -18.42 12.37
C PRO A 231 -21.29 -18.02 11.87
N ALA A 232 -20.31 -18.89 12.07
CA ALA A 232 -18.93 -18.70 11.63
C ALA A 232 -18.27 -20.04 11.33
N ASP A 233 -17.30 -20.00 10.42
CA ASP A 233 -16.42 -21.13 10.08
C ASP A 233 -15.00 -20.96 10.65
N LEU A 234 -14.68 -19.71 11.05
CA LEU A 234 -13.40 -19.32 11.64
C LEU A 234 -13.67 -18.27 12.72
N VAL A 235 -13.02 -18.42 13.87
CA VAL A 235 -12.99 -17.41 14.93
C VAL A 235 -11.57 -16.97 15.19
N VAL A 236 -11.29 -15.68 15.04
CA VAL A 236 -9.98 -15.10 15.38
C VAL A 236 -10.10 -14.24 16.64
N MET A 237 -9.27 -14.52 17.63
CA MET A 237 -9.22 -13.74 18.86
C MET A 237 -8.13 -12.69 18.82
N ALA A 238 -8.52 -11.41 18.80
CA ALA A 238 -7.66 -10.24 18.79
C ALA A 238 -7.98 -9.28 19.94
N VAL A 239 -8.15 -9.84 21.15
CA VAL A 239 -8.58 -9.15 22.38
C VAL A 239 -7.42 -8.78 23.32
N GLY A 240 -6.24 -8.60 22.74
CA GLY A 240 -5.02 -8.23 23.45
C GLY A 240 -4.02 -9.39 23.57
N ILE A 241 -2.95 -9.08 24.28
CA ILE A 241 -1.80 -9.97 24.48
C ILE A 241 -1.51 -10.21 25.94
N ARG A 242 -0.78 -11.27 26.21
CA ARG A 242 -0.20 -11.55 27.54
C ARG A 242 1.30 -11.73 27.41
N PRO A 243 2.11 -11.04 28.22
CA PRO A 243 3.56 -11.29 28.31
C PRO A 243 3.87 -12.77 28.51
N TYR A 244 4.91 -13.26 27.82
CA TYR A 244 5.34 -14.65 27.94
C TYR A 244 6.37 -14.74 29.08
N THR A 245 5.90 -15.09 30.27
CA THR A 245 6.68 -14.99 31.52
C THR A 245 6.84 -16.32 32.26
N GLU A 246 6.28 -17.41 31.74
CA GLU A 246 6.19 -18.69 32.44
C GLU A 246 7.57 -19.20 32.88
N VAL A 247 8.54 -19.28 31.94
CA VAL A 247 9.91 -19.77 32.23
C VAL A 247 10.63 -18.86 33.24
N ALA A 248 10.44 -17.53 33.13
CA ALA A 248 11.03 -16.58 34.07
C ALA A 248 10.45 -16.77 35.49
N LYS A 249 9.13 -16.97 35.59
CA LYS A 249 8.47 -17.23 36.88
C LYS A 249 8.91 -18.55 37.50
N GLU A 250 8.99 -19.62 36.71
CA GLU A 250 9.43 -20.94 37.15
C GLU A 250 10.88 -20.94 37.60
N SER A 251 11.73 -20.09 37.00
CA SER A 251 13.11 -19.87 37.45
C SER A 251 13.22 -19.03 38.73
N GLY A 252 12.10 -18.56 39.29
CA GLY A 252 12.09 -17.80 40.54
C GLY A 252 12.46 -16.33 40.39
N LEU A 253 12.29 -15.73 39.19
CA LEU A 253 12.38 -14.27 38.97
C LEU A 253 11.09 -13.57 39.40
N ASP A 254 11.19 -12.30 39.72
CA ASP A 254 10.04 -11.47 40.08
C ASP A 254 9.18 -11.21 38.83
N VAL A 255 7.91 -11.65 38.87
CA VAL A 255 6.94 -11.52 37.80
C VAL A 255 5.60 -11.00 38.33
N ASN A 256 5.10 -9.93 37.75
CA ASN A 256 3.72 -9.44 37.93
C ASN A 256 2.90 -9.67 36.65
N ARG A 257 2.61 -8.60 35.88
CA ARG A 257 2.03 -8.71 34.53
C ARG A 257 3.11 -9.07 33.51
N GLY A 258 4.35 -8.63 33.74
CA GLY A 258 5.54 -8.92 32.98
C GLY A 258 6.69 -9.34 33.91
N ILE A 259 7.87 -9.61 33.37
CA ILE A 259 9.11 -9.82 34.12
C ILE A 259 9.55 -8.46 34.70
N VAL A 260 9.60 -8.33 36.00
CA VAL A 260 9.91 -7.04 36.66
C VAL A 260 11.36 -6.68 36.44
N VAL A 261 11.61 -5.45 35.95
CA VAL A 261 12.95 -4.92 35.67
C VAL A 261 13.14 -3.53 36.27
N ASN A 262 14.39 -3.20 36.56
CA ASN A 262 14.82 -1.87 37.00
C ASN A 262 15.09 -0.93 35.78
N ASP A 263 15.59 0.30 36.06
CA ASP A 263 15.86 1.30 35.01
C ASP A 263 16.92 0.87 33.96
N VAL A 264 17.73 -0.17 34.22
CA VAL A 264 18.69 -0.72 33.27
C VAL A 264 18.26 -2.07 32.71
N MET A 265 16.96 -2.37 32.75
CA MET A 265 16.36 -3.62 32.29
C MET A 265 16.84 -4.89 33.01
N GLN A 266 17.46 -4.77 34.19
CA GLN A 266 17.92 -5.89 35.01
C GLN A 266 16.77 -6.42 35.85
N THR A 267 16.65 -7.73 35.97
CA THR A 267 15.66 -8.43 36.83
C THR A 267 16.08 -8.46 38.29
N SER A 268 15.39 -9.24 39.12
CA SER A 268 15.81 -9.56 40.50
C SER A 268 17.13 -10.34 40.60
N ASP A 269 17.68 -10.80 39.48
CA ASP A 269 18.99 -11.46 39.35
C ASP A 269 19.97 -10.57 38.60
N SER A 270 21.18 -10.38 39.15
CA SER A 270 22.20 -9.48 38.63
C SER A 270 22.77 -9.87 37.25
N ASN A 271 22.59 -11.13 36.80
CA ASN A 271 23.05 -11.63 35.51
C ASN A 271 21.90 -11.84 34.51
N VAL A 272 20.66 -11.53 34.93
CA VAL A 272 19.47 -11.77 34.10
C VAL A 272 18.73 -10.46 33.83
N TYR A 273 18.40 -10.24 32.59
CA TYR A 273 17.76 -9.04 32.06
C TYR A 273 16.48 -9.40 31.31
N ALA A 274 15.60 -8.46 31.08
CA ALA A 274 14.44 -8.64 30.21
C ALA A 274 14.16 -7.37 29.40
N VAL A 275 13.82 -7.55 28.11
CA VAL A 275 13.42 -6.48 27.19
C VAL A 275 12.21 -6.88 26.34
N GLY A 276 11.48 -5.91 25.86
CA GLY A 276 10.37 -6.15 24.98
C GLY A 276 9.03 -6.34 25.70
N GLU A 277 8.08 -6.94 25.02
CA GLU A 277 6.70 -7.12 25.55
C GLU A 277 6.62 -8.04 26.78
N CYS A 278 7.67 -8.79 27.09
CA CYS A 278 7.72 -9.62 28.31
C CYS A 278 8.17 -8.83 29.54
N ALA A 279 8.81 -7.67 29.39
CA ALA A 279 9.34 -6.87 30.47
C ALA A 279 8.29 -5.93 31.09
N GLU A 280 8.34 -5.75 32.42
CA GLU A 280 7.54 -4.80 33.18
C GLU A 280 8.45 -3.81 33.91
N HIS A 281 8.40 -2.55 33.47
CA HIS A 281 9.15 -1.47 34.09
C HIS A 281 8.20 -0.49 34.82
N ASN A 282 8.42 -0.24 36.10
CA ASN A 282 7.61 0.66 36.92
C ASN A 282 6.09 0.38 36.81
N GLY A 283 5.69 -0.92 36.80
CA GLY A 283 4.29 -1.35 36.72
C GLY A 283 3.68 -1.23 35.32
N LYS A 284 4.46 -0.89 34.27
CA LYS A 284 4.00 -0.77 32.87
C LYS A 284 4.62 -1.84 31.99
N VAL A 285 3.80 -2.41 31.12
CA VAL A 285 4.18 -3.29 30.02
C VAL A 285 3.86 -2.57 28.71
N TYR A 286 4.76 -2.59 27.75
CA TYR A 286 4.61 -1.92 26.44
C TYR A 286 4.36 -2.93 25.35
N GLY A 287 3.41 -2.65 24.47
CA GLY A 287 3.05 -3.49 23.31
C GLY A 287 3.32 -2.81 21.95
N LEU A 288 4.07 -1.69 21.94
CA LEU A 288 4.47 -0.97 20.73
C LEU A 288 5.98 -1.04 20.56
N VAL A 289 6.47 -1.05 19.32
CA VAL A 289 7.88 -1.33 19.01
C VAL A 289 8.85 -0.27 19.52
N ALA A 290 8.52 1.02 19.38
CA ALA A 290 9.44 2.11 19.77
C ALA A 290 9.89 2.04 21.24
N PRO A 291 8.99 1.90 22.25
CA PRO A 291 9.40 1.69 23.62
C PRO A 291 10.33 0.49 23.84
N LEU A 292 10.11 -0.59 23.08
CA LEU A 292 10.91 -1.81 23.22
C LEU A 292 12.34 -1.62 22.71
N TYR A 293 12.50 -0.80 21.66
CA TYR A 293 13.81 -0.44 21.12
C TYR A 293 14.56 0.53 22.04
N GLU A 294 13.84 1.47 22.70
CA GLU A 294 14.41 2.32 23.75
C GLU A 294 14.94 1.49 24.93
N GLN A 295 14.17 0.48 25.37
CA GLN A 295 14.64 -0.49 26.38
C GLN A 295 15.91 -1.21 25.92
N GLY A 296 15.97 -1.67 24.67
CA GLY A 296 17.12 -2.36 24.09
C GLY A 296 18.38 -1.49 24.05
N LYS A 297 18.25 -0.19 23.71
CA LYS A 297 19.36 0.76 23.74
C LYS A 297 19.94 0.93 25.15
N VAL A 298 19.07 1.14 26.14
CA VAL A 298 19.49 1.30 27.55
C VAL A 298 20.19 0.03 28.05
N LEU A 299 19.65 -1.16 27.75
CA LEU A 299 20.27 -2.43 28.13
C LEU A 299 21.62 -2.60 27.45
N ALA A 300 21.75 -2.26 26.16
CA ALA A 300 23.02 -2.35 25.42
C ALA A 300 24.09 -1.42 26.01
N ASP A 301 23.71 -0.18 26.39
CA ASP A 301 24.64 0.74 27.07
C ASP A 301 25.12 0.14 28.40
N HIS A 302 24.22 -0.41 29.20
CA HIS A 302 24.55 -1.05 30.47
C HIS A 302 25.46 -2.26 30.30
N LEU A 303 25.15 -3.18 29.36
CA LEU A 303 25.94 -4.40 29.13
C LEU A 303 27.30 -4.13 28.51
N THR A 304 27.49 -3.00 27.85
CA THR A 304 28.76 -2.58 27.25
C THR A 304 29.54 -1.58 28.14
N ASN A 305 29.09 -1.37 29.38
CA ASN A 305 29.66 -0.45 30.36
C ASN A 305 29.73 1.00 29.85
N LYS A 306 28.79 1.41 29.00
CA LYS A 306 28.61 2.82 28.62
C LYS A 306 27.74 3.52 29.67
N GLU A 307 27.93 4.81 29.82
CA GLU A 307 27.11 5.66 30.71
C GLU A 307 25.67 5.71 30.17
N THR A 308 24.70 5.54 31.07
CA THR A 308 23.27 5.60 30.71
C THR A 308 22.46 6.22 31.88
N ASP A 309 21.51 7.08 31.54
CA ASP A 309 20.54 7.64 32.52
C ASP A 309 19.45 6.64 32.92
N GLY A 310 19.46 5.46 32.31
CA GLY A 310 18.44 4.42 32.45
C GLY A 310 17.14 4.76 31.76
N TYR A 311 16.27 3.75 31.63
CA TYR A 311 14.96 3.88 31.01
C TYR A 311 13.97 4.61 31.93
N LYS A 312 13.40 5.72 31.47
CA LYS A 312 12.45 6.55 32.22
C LYS A 312 10.99 6.29 31.83
N GLY A 313 10.74 5.31 30.97
CA GLY A 313 9.45 5.06 30.35
C GLY A 313 9.30 5.82 29.03
N SER A 314 8.32 5.44 28.23
CA SER A 314 8.07 6.00 26.92
C SER A 314 6.70 6.64 26.82
N THR A 315 6.61 7.79 26.15
CA THR A 315 5.35 8.33 25.64
C THR A 315 5.00 7.57 24.38
N THR A 316 3.81 6.99 24.33
CA THR A 316 3.38 6.18 23.20
C THR A 316 2.48 6.95 22.25
N PHE A 317 2.59 6.68 20.98
CA PHE A 317 1.62 7.10 19.98
C PHE A 317 1.31 5.95 19.02
N THR A 318 0.20 6.09 18.33
CA THR A 318 -0.28 5.13 17.32
C THR A 318 -0.58 5.91 16.05
N SER A 319 0.14 5.61 14.97
CA SER A 319 -0.13 6.14 13.64
C SER A 319 -0.44 4.97 12.72
N LEU A 320 -1.67 4.91 12.23
CA LEU A 320 -2.21 3.74 11.56
C LEU A 320 -2.84 4.09 10.22
N LYS A 321 -2.77 3.12 9.33
CA LYS A 321 -3.57 3.10 8.11
C LYS A 321 -4.36 1.79 8.08
N VAL A 322 -5.51 1.79 8.72
CA VAL A 322 -6.42 0.65 8.71
C VAL A 322 -7.31 0.73 7.48
N SER A 323 -7.17 -0.21 6.56
CA SER A 323 -8.06 -0.32 5.38
C SER A 323 -8.23 0.98 4.58
N GLY A 324 -7.17 1.79 4.48
CA GLY A 324 -7.23 3.08 3.79
C GLY A 324 -7.69 4.26 4.66
N CYS A 325 -8.13 4.03 5.91
CA CYS A 325 -8.42 5.11 6.87
C CYS A 325 -7.13 5.51 7.57
N GLU A 326 -6.76 6.79 7.49
CA GLU A 326 -5.61 7.33 8.18
C GLU A 326 -6.03 7.84 9.56
N LEU A 327 -5.32 7.40 10.60
CA LEU A 327 -5.57 7.85 11.95
C LEU A 327 -4.28 7.96 12.77
N TYR A 328 -4.30 8.89 13.70
CA TYR A 328 -3.21 9.13 14.63
C TYR A 328 -3.76 9.35 16.04
N SER A 329 -3.10 8.80 17.05
CA SER A 329 -3.44 8.99 18.45
C SER A 329 -2.19 8.97 19.30
N ALA A 330 -2.09 9.90 20.24
CA ALA A 330 -0.97 9.99 21.16
C ALA A 330 -1.41 10.50 22.54
N GLY A 331 -0.71 10.07 23.58
CA GLY A 331 -0.87 10.57 24.96
C GLY A 331 -2.22 10.24 25.62
N GLN A 332 -2.74 11.15 26.42
CA GLN A 332 -3.99 11.00 27.17
C GLN A 332 -5.17 11.52 26.36
N ILE A 333 -6.08 10.65 25.98
CA ILE A 333 -7.21 10.97 25.10
C ILE A 333 -8.57 10.94 25.79
N VAL A 334 -8.59 10.88 27.11
CA VAL A 334 -9.81 10.85 27.92
C VAL A 334 -9.96 12.17 28.67
N GLU A 335 -11.06 12.87 28.41
CA GLU A 335 -11.42 14.09 29.12
C GLU A 335 -11.84 13.81 30.59
N ASN A 336 -11.44 14.67 31.46
CA ASN A 336 -11.81 14.63 32.88
C ASN A 336 -11.84 16.06 33.48
N ALA A 337 -11.83 16.21 34.80
CA ALA A 337 -11.84 17.52 35.44
C ALA A 337 -10.61 18.39 35.08
N GLU A 338 -9.45 17.79 34.88
CA GLU A 338 -8.17 18.46 34.61
C GLU A 338 -7.82 18.49 33.11
N ILE A 339 -8.26 17.48 32.32
CA ILE A 339 -7.96 17.35 30.87
C ILE A 339 -9.16 17.80 30.08
N LYS A 340 -8.96 18.81 29.23
CA LYS A 340 -9.98 19.38 28.32
C LYS A 340 -9.59 19.18 26.88
N GLY A 341 -10.56 18.84 26.03
CA GLY A 341 -10.38 18.67 24.60
C GLY A 341 -10.83 19.88 23.79
N ILE A 342 -10.04 20.22 22.76
CA ILE A 342 -10.45 21.13 21.70
C ILE A 342 -10.51 20.35 20.40
N GLU A 343 -11.58 20.52 19.61
CA GLU A 343 -11.76 19.73 18.39
C GLU A 343 -12.18 20.58 17.19
N ILE A 344 -11.80 20.12 16.01
CA ILE A 344 -12.30 20.58 14.73
C ILE A 344 -12.77 19.39 13.90
N PHE A 345 -13.91 19.53 13.22
CA PHE A 345 -14.47 18.50 12.36
C PHE A 345 -14.90 19.10 11.03
N ASN A 346 -14.37 18.55 9.94
CA ASN A 346 -14.75 18.88 8.58
C ASN A 346 -15.54 17.69 8.00
N SER A 347 -16.86 17.84 7.89
CA SER A 347 -17.75 16.80 7.37
C SER A 347 -17.67 16.61 5.86
N VAL A 348 -17.08 17.54 5.12
CA VAL A 348 -16.93 17.45 3.65
C VAL A 348 -15.81 16.49 3.31
N ASP A 349 -14.67 16.66 3.97
CA ASP A 349 -13.46 15.85 3.74
C ASP A 349 -13.34 14.69 4.74
N ASN A 350 -14.33 14.53 5.64
CA ASN A 350 -14.33 13.53 6.71
C ASN A 350 -13.08 13.58 7.61
N ASN A 351 -12.58 14.80 7.89
CA ASN A 351 -11.41 15.03 8.72
C ASN A 351 -11.79 15.46 10.14
N TYR A 352 -11.13 14.87 11.12
CA TYR A 352 -11.32 15.18 12.53
C TYR A 352 -9.99 15.31 13.24
N LYS A 353 -9.83 16.37 14.04
CA LYS A 353 -8.69 16.62 14.92
C LYS A 353 -9.19 17.01 16.29
N LYS A 354 -8.64 16.37 17.33
CA LYS A 354 -8.87 16.74 18.73
C LYS A 354 -7.55 16.72 19.47
N VAL A 355 -7.31 17.79 20.22
CA VAL A 355 -6.12 17.96 21.06
C VAL A 355 -6.58 18.09 22.51
N PHE A 356 -5.92 17.38 23.41
CA PHE A 356 -6.22 17.34 24.82
C PHE A 356 -5.18 18.16 25.59
N LEU A 357 -5.66 19.09 26.40
CA LEU A 357 -4.85 20.03 27.15
C LEU A 357 -5.01 19.80 28.66
N LYS A 358 -3.90 19.90 29.37
CA LYS A 358 -3.83 19.98 30.84
C LYS A 358 -2.87 21.09 31.23
N ASP A 359 -3.32 22.03 32.06
CA ASP A 359 -2.51 23.16 32.57
C ASP A 359 -1.79 23.93 31.45
N GLY A 360 -2.45 24.14 30.30
CA GLY A 360 -1.90 24.84 29.14
C GLY A 360 -0.94 24.02 28.27
N ASN A 361 -0.70 22.74 28.55
CA ASN A 361 0.19 21.89 27.79
C ASN A 361 -0.60 20.83 27.01
N VAL A 362 -0.11 20.43 25.83
CA VAL A 362 -0.67 19.31 25.08
C VAL A 362 -0.32 18.01 25.78
N VAL A 363 -1.35 17.22 26.16
CA VAL A 363 -1.18 15.92 26.82
C VAL A 363 -1.71 14.75 25.99
N GLY A 364 -2.45 15.03 24.92
CA GLY A 364 -2.98 14.01 24.00
C GLY A 364 -3.47 14.62 22.71
N ALA A 365 -3.56 13.79 21.67
CA ALA A 365 -4.12 14.15 20.36
C ALA A 365 -4.76 12.94 19.70
N VAL A 366 -5.90 13.17 19.00
CA VAL A 366 -6.57 12.22 18.12
C VAL A 366 -6.82 12.92 16.80
N LEU A 367 -6.31 12.33 15.70
CA LEU A 367 -6.52 12.82 14.33
C LEU A 367 -7.08 11.69 13.46
N TYR A 368 -8.01 12.04 12.58
CA TYR A 368 -8.65 11.13 11.63
C TYR A 368 -8.73 11.80 10.26
N GLY A 369 -8.34 11.08 9.19
CA GLY A 369 -8.29 11.59 7.81
C GLY A 369 -7.01 12.37 7.53
N ASP A 370 -6.93 13.64 7.94
CA ASP A 370 -5.68 14.42 7.90
C ASP A 370 -4.90 14.24 9.21
N ILE A 371 -3.75 13.55 9.14
CA ILE A 371 -2.89 13.22 10.29
C ILE A 371 -1.53 13.94 10.26
N ASP A 372 -1.32 14.87 9.37
CA ASP A 372 -0.03 15.54 9.13
C ASP A 372 0.53 16.22 10.39
N ASP A 373 -0.34 16.74 11.27
CA ASP A 373 0.04 17.39 12.53
C ASP A 373 0.45 16.41 13.65
N GLY A 374 0.35 15.10 13.43
CA GLY A 374 0.60 14.09 14.47
C GLY A 374 1.97 14.20 15.10
N SER A 375 3.04 14.30 14.30
CA SER A 375 4.42 14.45 14.81
C SER A 375 4.60 15.74 15.59
N ARG A 376 3.97 16.85 15.16
CA ARG A 376 4.02 18.12 15.88
C ARG A 376 3.43 17.99 17.30
N PHE A 377 2.23 17.45 17.42
CA PHE A 377 1.61 17.25 18.73
C PHE A 377 2.38 16.28 19.61
N TYR A 378 2.99 15.25 19.04
CA TYR A 378 3.85 14.34 19.81
C TYR A 378 5.09 15.03 20.37
N ASN A 379 5.77 15.84 19.56
CA ASN A 379 6.94 16.59 19.99
C ASN A 379 6.57 17.64 21.06
N MET A 380 5.44 18.34 20.91
CA MET A 380 4.91 19.24 21.95
C MET A 380 4.68 18.51 23.27
N MET A 381 4.08 17.31 23.25
CA MET A 381 3.90 16.47 24.44
C MET A 381 5.23 16.04 25.07
N LYS A 382 6.19 15.61 24.24
CA LYS A 382 7.51 15.14 24.70
C LYS A 382 8.31 16.25 25.37
N LYS A 383 8.24 17.46 24.81
CA LYS A 383 8.96 18.64 25.31
C LYS A 383 8.21 19.36 26.45
N GLY A 384 6.92 19.04 26.69
CA GLY A 384 6.08 19.78 27.64
C GLY A 384 5.88 21.24 27.23
N GLU A 385 5.74 21.48 25.90
CA GLU A 385 5.64 22.82 25.32
C GLU A 385 4.31 23.48 25.67
N SER A 386 4.35 24.73 26.19
CA SER A 386 3.14 25.52 26.50
C SER A 386 2.38 25.92 25.23
N THR A 387 1.06 25.93 25.33
CA THR A 387 0.19 26.42 24.24
C THR A 387 -0.20 27.88 24.38
N GLU A 388 0.40 28.65 25.30
CA GLU A 388 0.05 30.06 25.55
C GLU A 388 0.24 30.97 24.33
N ASP A 389 1.20 30.65 23.48
CA ASP A 389 1.49 31.40 22.25
C ASP A 389 0.56 31.06 21.08
N TYR A 390 -0.30 30.03 21.24
CA TYR A 390 -1.22 29.58 20.22
C TYR A 390 -2.64 30.05 20.49
N THR A 391 -3.33 30.53 19.47
CA THR A 391 -4.81 30.59 19.52
C THR A 391 -5.37 29.17 19.38
N LEU A 392 -6.57 28.92 19.92
CA LEU A 392 -7.22 27.60 19.81
C LEU A 392 -7.38 27.15 18.35
N VAL A 393 -7.61 28.11 17.44
CA VAL A 393 -7.73 27.84 16.00
C VAL A 393 -6.37 27.53 15.40
N SER A 394 -5.33 28.33 15.69
CA SER A 394 -3.99 28.11 15.13
C SER A 394 -3.35 26.79 15.64
N LEU A 395 -3.74 26.32 16.82
CA LEU A 395 -3.30 25.03 17.33
C LEU A 395 -3.84 23.85 16.50
N LEU A 396 -5.10 23.94 16.01
CA LEU A 396 -5.77 22.88 15.25
C LEU A 396 -5.68 23.04 13.74
N THR A 397 -5.46 24.26 13.23
CA THR A 397 -5.28 24.53 11.80
C THR A 397 -3.79 24.74 11.52
N LYS A 398 -3.30 24.26 10.37
CA LYS A 398 -1.96 24.64 9.89
C LYS A 398 -1.90 26.16 9.88
N GLY A 399 -1.18 26.78 10.80
CA GLY A 399 -0.80 28.19 10.70
C GLY A 399 -0.15 28.34 9.33
N GLY A 400 -0.54 29.40 8.59
CA GLY A 400 -0.18 29.56 7.17
C GLY A 400 1.28 29.28 6.84
N GLU A 401 1.68 29.39 5.60
CA GLU A 401 2.97 28.97 4.95
C GLU A 401 4.27 29.04 5.77
N GLU A 402 4.23 29.60 6.98
CA GLU A 402 5.38 29.72 7.92
C GLU A 402 5.52 28.57 8.94
N ALA A 403 4.59 27.60 9.02
CA ALA A 403 4.58 26.59 10.11
C ALA A 403 5.06 25.18 9.74
N SER A 404 5.64 24.95 8.58
CA SER A 404 6.55 23.83 8.39
C SER A 404 7.94 24.29 8.89
N LEU A 405 8.30 23.95 10.14
CA LEU A 405 9.69 24.02 10.56
C LEU A 405 10.54 23.42 9.45
N SER A 406 11.45 24.24 8.89
CA SER A 406 12.37 23.70 7.88
C SER A 406 13.17 22.59 8.57
N ILE A 407 13.58 21.56 7.85
CA ILE A 407 14.45 20.51 8.42
C ILE A 407 15.67 21.13 9.15
N ALA A 408 16.11 22.31 8.71
CA ALA A 408 17.16 23.08 9.35
C ALA A 408 16.82 23.48 10.80
N ASP A 409 15.60 23.84 11.06
CA ASP A 409 15.16 24.38 12.35
C ASP A 409 14.68 23.28 13.32
N MET A 410 14.53 22.05 12.84
CA MET A 410 14.19 20.88 13.68
C MET A 410 15.36 20.55 14.62
N ALA A 411 15.07 20.34 15.91
CA ALA A 411 16.07 19.87 16.87
C ALA A 411 16.48 18.40 16.58
N ASP A 412 17.70 18.03 16.93
CA ASP A 412 18.22 16.68 16.66
C ASP A 412 17.48 15.58 17.44
N ASP A 413 16.86 15.89 18.58
CA ASP A 413 16.05 14.99 19.37
C ASP A 413 14.59 14.85 18.86
N GLU A 414 14.22 15.54 17.79
CA GLU A 414 12.90 15.41 17.20
C GLU A 414 12.70 14.07 16.52
N THR A 415 11.62 13.39 16.90
CA THR A 415 11.27 12.07 16.35
C THR A 415 10.79 12.20 14.91
N ILE A 416 11.53 11.59 13.99
CA ILE A 416 11.21 11.49 12.56
C ILE A 416 10.44 10.19 12.25
N CYS A 417 10.96 9.05 12.72
CA CYS A 417 10.31 7.77 12.55
C CYS A 417 9.70 7.29 13.86
N GLY A 418 8.43 7.57 14.05
CA GLY A 418 7.76 7.17 15.27
C GLY A 418 7.53 5.67 15.42
N CYS A 419 7.39 4.91 14.31
CA CYS A 419 7.21 3.45 14.39
C CYS A 419 8.44 2.73 14.95
N ASN A 420 9.65 3.27 14.72
CA ASN A 420 10.92 2.69 15.12
C ASN A 420 11.70 3.58 16.11
N GLY A 421 11.10 4.66 16.60
CA GLY A 421 11.70 5.54 17.62
C GLY A 421 12.98 6.23 17.17
N VAL A 422 13.07 6.65 15.88
CA VAL A 422 14.28 7.27 15.32
C VAL A 422 14.11 8.78 15.21
N ASP A 423 15.02 9.54 15.85
CA ASP A 423 15.08 10.99 15.81
C ASP A 423 15.93 11.51 14.64
N LYS A 424 15.91 12.84 14.41
CA LYS A 424 16.67 13.51 13.37
C LYS A 424 18.18 13.32 13.57
N GLY A 425 18.69 13.45 14.81
CA GLY A 425 20.10 13.31 15.12
C GLY A 425 20.66 11.93 14.76
N THR A 426 19.91 10.87 15.05
CA THR A 426 20.26 9.50 14.64
C THR A 426 20.37 9.37 13.11
N ILE A 427 19.48 10.01 12.36
CA ILE A 427 19.50 10.02 10.90
C ILE A 427 20.71 10.82 10.39
N VAL A 428 20.94 12.03 10.91
CA VAL A 428 22.07 12.90 10.54
C VAL A 428 23.41 12.23 10.83
N ASN A 429 23.54 11.61 12.01
CA ASN A 429 24.77 10.88 12.38
C ASN A 429 24.99 9.69 11.44
N ALA A 430 23.96 8.91 11.12
CA ALA A 430 24.09 7.81 10.18
C ALA A 430 24.55 8.28 8.78
N ILE A 431 24.05 9.44 8.33
CA ILE A 431 24.47 10.03 7.05
C ILE A 431 25.94 10.45 7.11
N THR A 432 26.33 11.19 8.14
CA THR A 432 27.66 11.80 8.24
C THR A 432 28.78 10.79 8.53
N GLU A 433 28.53 9.84 9.42
CA GLU A 433 29.52 8.84 9.84
C GLU A 433 29.76 7.75 8.78
N ASN A 434 28.71 7.38 8.03
CA ASN A 434 28.82 6.30 7.03
C ASN A 434 28.85 6.82 5.59
N GLY A 435 28.69 8.12 5.35
CA GLY A 435 28.65 8.70 4.02
C GLY A 435 27.45 8.26 3.19
N PHE A 436 26.30 7.97 3.84
CA PHE A 436 25.08 7.55 3.13
C PHE A 436 24.51 8.67 2.28
N THR A 437 24.04 8.31 1.09
CA THR A 437 23.52 9.24 0.10
C THR A 437 22.10 8.93 -0.32
N THR A 438 21.53 7.79 0.13
CA THR A 438 20.18 7.32 -0.23
C THR A 438 19.31 7.07 0.99
N VAL A 439 17.98 7.19 0.80
CA VAL A 439 17.00 6.88 1.84
C VAL A 439 17.07 5.41 2.24
N GLU A 440 17.37 4.53 1.29
CA GLU A 440 17.49 3.08 1.49
C GLU A 440 18.66 2.73 2.42
N GLU A 441 19.81 3.35 2.24
CA GLU A 441 20.99 3.16 3.13
C GLU A 441 20.69 3.63 4.55
N VAL A 442 20.11 4.83 4.68
CA VAL A 442 19.67 5.37 5.98
C VAL A 442 18.63 4.47 6.62
N THR A 443 17.66 3.99 5.85
CA THR A 443 16.61 3.06 6.34
C THR A 443 17.22 1.73 6.80
N ALA A 444 18.14 1.17 6.04
CA ALA A 444 18.82 -0.10 6.40
C ALA A 444 19.57 0.03 7.72
N LYS A 445 20.29 1.15 7.93
CA LYS A 445 21.07 1.40 9.14
C LYS A 445 20.20 1.78 10.34
N THR A 446 19.33 2.78 10.18
CA THR A 446 18.57 3.37 11.30
C THR A 446 17.23 2.69 11.56
N LYS A 447 16.74 1.87 10.62
CA LYS A 447 15.38 1.31 10.55
C LYS A 447 14.28 2.37 10.37
N ALA A 448 14.62 3.67 10.24
CA ALA A 448 13.65 4.71 9.91
C ALA A 448 13.05 4.44 8.52
N GLY A 449 11.72 4.46 8.42
CA GLY A 449 11.01 4.15 7.16
C GLY A 449 10.80 2.67 6.85
N ASN A 450 11.27 1.74 7.69
CA ASN A 450 11.19 0.30 7.44
C ASN A 450 9.84 -0.33 7.79
N SER A 451 8.98 0.33 8.58
CA SER A 451 7.65 -0.18 8.96
C SER A 451 6.56 0.45 8.06
N CYS A 452 5.97 1.59 8.45
CA CYS A 452 4.88 2.21 7.68
C CYS A 452 5.36 3.03 6.46
N GLY A 453 6.64 3.40 6.39
CA GLY A 453 7.25 4.16 5.29
C GLY A 453 6.91 5.66 5.23
N LYS A 454 6.04 6.18 6.08
CA LYS A 454 5.57 7.59 6.05
C LYS A 454 6.67 8.63 6.26
N CYS A 455 7.74 8.30 6.98
CA CYS A 455 8.86 9.21 7.24
C CYS A 455 9.91 9.25 6.09
N LYS A 456 9.81 8.41 5.07
CA LYS A 456 10.77 8.41 3.93
C LYS A 456 10.92 9.78 3.25
N PRO A 457 9.85 10.58 2.99
CA PRO A 457 10.00 11.93 2.46
C PRO A 457 10.80 12.86 3.38
N GLN A 458 10.60 12.79 4.70
CA GLN A 458 11.37 13.58 5.66
C GLN A 458 12.84 13.13 5.73
N ILE A 459 13.11 11.81 5.66
CA ILE A 459 14.48 11.28 5.57
C ILE A 459 15.18 11.81 4.31
N ALA A 460 14.50 11.86 3.16
CA ALA A 460 15.04 12.46 1.94
C ALA A 460 15.38 13.95 2.09
N GLN A 461 14.53 14.71 2.78
CA GLN A 461 14.79 16.13 3.08
C GLN A 461 15.97 16.31 4.05
N ILE A 462 16.12 15.43 5.06
CA ILE A 462 17.26 15.44 5.99
C ILE A 462 18.54 15.11 5.24
N LEU A 463 18.53 14.10 4.35
CA LEU A 463 19.65 13.78 3.46
C LEU A 463 20.06 14.99 2.62
N GLN A 464 19.10 15.63 1.96
CA GLN A 464 19.35 16.82 1.14
C GLN A 464 19.94 17.97 1.96
N HIS A 465 19.44 18.20 3.17
CA HIS A 465 19.94 19.25 4.07
C HIS A 465 21.35 18.94 4.59
N THR A 466 21.59 17.69 4.98
CA THR A 466 22.89 17.28 5.56
C THR A 466 24.01 17.25 4.55
N LEU A 467 23.74 16.82 3.32
CA LEU A 467 24.73 16.68 2.25
C LEU A 467 24.91 17.97 1.42
N GLY A 468 23.93 18.90 1.46
CA GLY A 468 23.99 20.15 0.68
C GLY A 468 24.22 19.89 -0.80
N ASP A 469 25.26 20.50 -1.37
CA ASP A 469 25.63 20.36 -2.79
C ASP A 469 26.17 18.95 -3.14
N ASP A 470 26.59 18.16 -2.14
CA ASP A 470 27.02 16.77 -2.30
C ASP A 470 25.85 15.78 -2.35
N PHE A 471 24.62 16.26 -2.17
CA PHE A 471 23.43 15.43 -2.28
C PHE A 471 23.22 14.96 -3.72
N VAL A 472 23.56 13.73 -3.97
CA VAL A 472 23.17 13.03 -5.20
C VAL A 472 21.79 12.46 -4.97
N ALA A 473 20.77 13.10 -5.54
CA ALA A 473 19.42 12.55 -5.52
C ALA A 473 19.46 11.07 -5.93
N ALA A 474 18.82 10.20 -5.16
CA ALA A 474 18.83 8.75 -5.40
C ALA A 474 18.67 8.48 -6.88
N LYS A 475 19.58 7.73 -7.51
CA LYS A 475 19.45 7.38 -8.92
C LYS A 475 18.08 6.77 -9.10
N PRO A 476 17.20 7.38 -9.90
CA PRO A 476 15.86 6.84 -10.09
C PRO A 476 15.99 5.38 -10.52
N ALA A 477 15.24 4.50 -9.89
CA ALA A 477 15.30 3.07 -10.17
C ALA A 477 15.14 2.84 -11.68
N GLY A 478 15.94 1.94 -12.26
CA GLY A 478 15.81 1.54 -13.65
C GLY A 478 14.39 0.99 -13.93
N ILE A 479 13.98 0.97 -15.20
CA ILE A 479 12.63 0.48 -15.58
C ILE A 479 12.35 -0.97 -15.14
N CYS A 480 13.38 -1.74 -14.84
CA CYS A 480 13.29 -3.11 -14.32
C CYS A 480 14.67 -3.62 -13.85
N GLY A 481 14.74 -4.79 -13.22
CA GLY A 481 16.01 -5.41 -12.81
C GLY A 481 17.01 -5.77 -13.94
N CYS A 482 16.61 -5.65 -15.21
CA CYS A 482 17.50 -5.91 -16.35
C CYS A 482 18.41 -4.71 -16.69
N THR A 483 18.15 -3.53 -16.14
CA THR A 483 18.91 -2.31 -16.42
C THR A 483 18.74 -1.31 -15.26
N ASP A 484 19.78 -0.54 -15.04
CA ASP A 484 19.76 0.58 -14.10
C ASP A 484 19.33 1.90 -14.78
N LEU A 485 19.00 1.86 -16.09
CA LEU A 485 18.58 3.03 -16.84
C LEU A 485 17.11 3.36 -16.57
N THR A 486 16.85 4.63 -16.36
CA THR A 486 15.49 5.17 -16.25
C THR A 486 14.79 5.24 -17.61
N ARG A 487 13.48 5.46 -17.57
CA ARG A 487 12.66 5.71 -18.78
C ARG A 487 13.28 6.84 -19.63
N ASP A 488 13.62 7.97 -19.03
CA ASP A 488 14.11 9.15 -19.75
C ASP A 488 15.50 8.93 -20.37
N GLN A 489 16.38 8.25 -19.62
CA GLN A 489 17.69 7.85 -20.15
C GLN A 489 17.56 6.91 -21.37
N ILE A 490 16.64 5.94 -21.29
CA ILE A 490 16.40 5.01 -22.41
C ILE A 490 15.86 5.75 -23.63
N VAL A 491 14.86 6.62 -23.47
CA VAL A 491 14.28 7.41 -24.57
C VAL A 491 15.30 8.35 -25.17
N THR A 492 16.13 9.03 -24.35
CA THR A 492 17.21 9.89 -24.82
C THR A 492 18.22 9.08 -25.66
N GLN A 493 18.62 7.89 -25.20
CA GLN A 493 19.56 7.04 -25.94
C GLN A 493 18.95 6.45 -27.23
N ILE A 494 17.68 6.11 -27.22
CA ILE A 494 16.95 5.69 -28.44
C ILE A 494 17.06 6.79 -29.51
N ARG A 495 16.77 8.04 -29.16
CA ARG A 495 16.87 9.20 -30.06
C ARG A 495 18.32 9.46 -30.50
N ALA A 496 19.25 9.53 -29.55
CA ALA A 496 20.63 9.87 -29.84
C ALA A 496 21.35 8.85 -30.73
N LYS A 497 21.00 7.57 -30.62
CA LYS A 497 21.65 6.48 -31.34
C LYS A 497 20.82 5.95 -32.52
N GLY A 498 19.62 6.50 -32.76
CA GLY A 498 18.74 6.10 -33.85
C GLY A 498 18.26 4.65 -33.77
N LEU A 499 18.05 4.11 -32.56
CA LEU A 499 17.69 2.70 -32.36
C LEU A 499 16.23 2.48 -32.78
N LYS A 500 15.96 1.44 -33.56
CA LYS A 500 14.64 1.18 -34.16
C LYS A 500 13.98 -0.11 -33.67
N THR A 501 14.75 -1.01 -33.05
CA THR A 501 14.23 -2.31 -32.60
C THR A 501 14.45 -2.49 -31.08
N SER A 502 13.56 -3.19 -30.44
CA SER A 502 13.64 -3.51 -29.00
C SER A 502 14.91 -4.33 -28.67
N LYS A 503 15.36 -5.17 -29.62
CA LYS A 503 16.59 -5.96 -29.50
C LYS A 503 17.83 -5.05 -29.53
N GLU A 504 17.91 -4.10 -30.47
CA GLU A 504 19.00 -3.11 -30.53
C GLU A 504 19.09 -2.33 -29.22
N VAL A 505 17.96 -1.81 -28.70
CA VAL A 505 17.95 -1.05 -27.44
C VAL A 505 18.57 -1.88 -26.32
N ARG A 506 18.14 -3.12 -26.11
CA ARG A 506 18.68 -3.96 -25.02
C ARG A 506 20.16 -4.30 -25.21
N HIS A 507 20.61 -4.50 -26.43
CA HIS A 507 22.01 -4.81 -26.72
C HIS A 507 22.91 -3.57 -26.61
N VAL A 508 22.56 -2.48 -27.27
CA VAL A 508 23.37 -1.24 -27.31
C VAL A 508 23.42 -0.54 -25.96
N LEU A 509 22.35 -0.57 -25.20
CA LEU A 509 22.28 0.01 -23.86
C LEU A 509 22.72 -0.98 -22.74
N ASN A 510 23.27 -2.08 -23.13
CA ASN A 510 23.95 -3.04 -22.25
C ASN A 510 23.08 -3.59 -21.10
N PHE A 511 21.84 -3.96 -21.39
CA PHE A 511 20.98 -4.61 -20.41
C PHE A 511 21.61 -5.91 -19.87
N LYS A 512 21.52 -6.16 -18.57
CA LYS A 512 22.00 -7.38 -17.90
C LYS A 512 21.38 -8.64 -18.54
N ASN A 513 20.06 -8.60 -18.85
CA ASN A 513 19.36 -9.62 -19.63
C ASN A 513 19.10 -9.11 -21.05
N LYS A 514 19.84 -9.58 -22.03
CA LYS A 514 19.69 -9.20 -23.45
C LYS A 514 18.35 -9.66 -24.06
N GLY A 515 17.77 -10.75 -23.55
CA GLY A 515 16.44 -11.23 -23.93
C GLY A 515 15.31 -10.33 -23.41
N GLY A 516 15.58 -9.55 -22.36
CA GLY A 516 14.61 -8.72 -21.67
C GLY A 516 13.71 -9.51 -20.72
N CYS A 517 12.82 -8.81 -20.02
CA CYS A 517 11.84 -9.37 -19.11
C CYS A 517 10.42 -8.89 -19.46
N PRO A 518 9.35 -9.45 -18.84
CA PRO A 518 7.97 -9.02 -19.09
C PRO A 518 7.67 -7.54 -18.80
N LYS A 519 8.56 -6.83 -18.07
CA LYS A 519 8.44 -5.37 -17.82
C LYS A 519 9.11 -4.55 -18.93
N CYS A 520 10.39 -4.78 -19.22
CA CYS A 520 11.13 -3.93 -20.15
C CYS A 520 10.81 -4.18 -21.64
N ARG A 521 10.51 -5.41 -22.05
CA ARG A 521 10.18 -5.69 -23.46
C ARG A 521 9.00 -4.85 -23.97
N PRO A 522 7.81 -4.89 -23.36
CA PRO A 522 6.68 -4.09 -23.81
C PRO A 522 6.89 -2.58 -23.58
N ALA A 523 7.64 -2.18 -22.56
CA ALA A 523 7.96 -0.78 -22.31
C ALA A 523 8.86 -0.20 -23.42
N ILE A 524 9.93 -0.90 -23.80
CA ILE A 524 10.83 -0.48 -24.88
C ILE A 524 10.08 -0.44 -26.20
N ASN A 525 9.26 -1.43 -26.50
CA ASN A 525 8.44 -1.46 -27.72
C ASN A 525 7.51 -0.23 -27.78
N TYR A 526 6.89 0.13 -26.67
CA TYR A 526 6.09 1.35 -26.56
C TYR A 526 6.93 2.63 -26.76
N TYR A 527 8.13 2.72 -26.15
CA TYR A 527 9.00 3.89 -26.29
C TYR A 527 9.49 4.06 -27.73
N LEU A 528 9.77 2.99 -28.44
CA LEU A 528 10.12 3.02 -29.86
C LEU A 528 8.95 3.54 -30.71
N ASN A 529 7.72 3.07 -30.47
CA ASN A 529 6.51 3.57 -31.14
C ASN A 529 6.30 5.07 -30.87
N MET A 530 6.53 5.51 -29.65
CA MET A 530 6.37 6.92 -29.26
C MET A 530 7.42 7.81 -29.94
N VAL A 531 8.68 7.34 -30.06
CA VAL A 531 9.80 8.12 -30.64
C VAL A 531 9.82 8.07 -32.17
N TYR A 532 9.52 6.92 -32.76
CA TYR A 532 9.56 6.65 -34.20
C TYR A 532 8.27 5.98 -34.68
N PRO A 533 7.15 6.72 -34.69
CA PRO A 533 5.86 6.11 -35.00
C PRO A 533 5.80 5.47 -36.37
N HIS A 534 6.57 5.97 -37.36
CA HIS A 534 6.58 5.48 -38.75
C HIS A 534 7.66 4.42 -39.04
N ASP A 535 8.72 4.32 -38.24
CA ASP A 535 9.95 3.63 -38.58
C ASP A 535 10.41 2.54 -37.60
N HIS A 536 9.69 2.34 -36.47
CA HIS A 536 10.08 1.31 -35.52
C HIS A 536 9.61 -0.07 -35.95
N GLU A 537 10.33 -1.10 -35.51
CA GLU A 537 9.90 -2.48 -35.66
C GLU A 537 9.08 -2.90 -34.43
N ASP A 538 7.78 -3.20 -34.62
CA ASP A 538 6.90 -3.63 -33.52
C ASP A 538 7.25 -5.06 -33.06
N GLU A 539 7.71 -5.19 -31.80
CA GLU A 539 7.94 -6.48 -31.15
C GLU A 539 6.60 -7.05 -30.64
N ARG A 540 5.73 -7.52 -31.54
CA ARG A 540 4.37 -8.01 -31.23
C ARG A 540 4.36 -9.04 -30.10
N GLU A 541 5.37 -9.93 -30.03
CA GLU A 541 5.49 -10.95 -28.99
C GLU A 541 5.73 -10.38 -27.58
N SER A 542 6.15 -9.12 -27.47
CA SER A 542 6.29 -8.42 -26.20
C SER A 542 4.96 -7.91 -25.64
N ARG A 543 3.94 -7.78 -26.46
CA ARG A 543 2.62 -7.25 -26.09
C ARG A 543 1.85 -8.26 -25.24
N PHE A 544 0.95 -7.76 -24.38
CA PHE A 544 0.06 -8.62 -23.60
C PHE A 544 -0.88 -9.43 -24.50
N ALA A 545 -1.34 -10.59 -24.00
CA ALA A 545 -2.17 -11.52 -24.78
C ALA A 545 -3.40 -10.84 -25.41
N ASN A 546 -4.13 -10.00 -24.68
CA ASN A 546 -5.26 -9.26 -25.20
C ASN A 546 -4.90 -8.33 -26.38
N GLU A 547 -3.70 -7.74 -26.34
CA GLU A 547 -3.18 -6.87 -27.41
C GLU A 547 -2.76 -7.67 -28.62
N ARG A 548 -2.19 -8.88 -28.43
CA ARG A 548 -1.78 -9.77 -29.51
C ARG A 548 -2.95 -10.38 -30.28
N TYR A 549 -4.02 -10.72 -29.55
CA TYR A 549 -5.24 -11.31 -30.11
C TYR A 549 -6.30 -10.28 -30.50
N HIS A 550 -6.08 -9.00 -30.19
CA HIS A 550 -7.07 -7.93 -30.40
C HIS A 550 -8.45 -8.27 -29.80
N ALA A 551 -8.46 -8.96 -28.66
CA ALA A 551 -9.64 -9.39 -27.92
C ALA A 551 -9.32 -9.54 -26.43
N ASN A 552 -10.34 -9.50 -25.57
CA ASN A 552 -10.15 -9.79 -24.14
C ASN A 552 -10.31 -11.29 -23.89
N ILE A 553 -9.30 -11.93 -23.30
CA ILE A 553 -9.35 -13.29 -22.78
C ILE A 553 -10.20 -13.28 -21.50
N GLN A 554 -11.07 -14.26 -21.33
CA GLN A 554 -11.95 -14.46 -20.20
C GLN A 554 -11.41 -15.56 -19.27
N ASN A 555 -11.98 -15.66 -18.06
CA ASN A 555 -11.50 -16.61 -17.04
C ASN A 555 -11.59 -18.08 -17.48
N ASP A 556 -12.52 -18.41 -18.38
CA ASP A 556 -12.72 -19.74 -18.96
C ASP A 556 -11.88 -20.02 -20.21
N GLY A 557 -10.98 -19.08 -20.59
CA GLY A 557 -10.16 -19.16 -21.79
C GLY A 557 -10.85 -18.74 -23.08
N THR A 558 -12.13 -18.39 -23.04
CA THR A 558 -12.86 -17.82 -24.19
C THR A 558 -12.52 -16.34 -24.39
N PHE A 559 -13.07 -15.72 -25.41
CA PHE A 559 -12.81 -14.34 -25.81
C PHE A 559 -14.09 -13.51 -25.88
N SER A 560 -13.92 -12.18 -25.81
CA SER A 560 -14.98 -11.23 -26.07
C SER A 560 -14.80 -10.54 -27.43
N VAL A 561 -15.91 -10.31 -28.12
CA VAL A 561 -16.00 -9.49 -29.34
C VAL A 561 -16.73 -8.20 -29.00
N ILE A 562 -16.06 -7.06 -29.18
CA ILE A 562 -16.60 -5.74 -28.82
C ILE A 562 -16.56 -4.84 -30.06
N PRO A 563 -17.63 -4.77 -30.85
CA PRO A 563 -17.71 -3.88 -32.00
C PRO A 563 -17.67 -2.41 -31.62
N GLN A 564 -17.17 -1.59 -32.53
CA GLN A 564 -17.05 -0.16 -32.35
C GLN A 564 -18.43 0.52 -32.46
N MET A 565 -18.74 1.33 -31.46
CA MET A 565 -19.92 2.21 -31.42
C MET A 565 -19.39 3.57 -30.97
N ARG A 566 -18.97 4.42 -31.95
CA ARG A 566 -18.33 5.72 -31.64
C ARG A 566 -19.29 6.64 -30.89
N GLY A 567 -18.82 7.17 -29.77
CA GLY A 567 -19.67 7.97 -28.88
C GLY A 567 -20.85 7.21 -28.26
N GLY A 568 -20.84 5.87 -28.30
CA GLY A 568 -21.97 5.03 -27.87
C GLY A 568 -23.12 4.95 -28.85
N VAL A 569 -22.93 5.41 -30.09
CA VAL A 569 -23.98 5.42 -31.15
C VAL A 569 -23.90 4.20 -32.04
N THR A 570 -25.04 3.63 -32.35
CA THR A 570 -25.23 2.53 -33.31
C THR A 570 -26.53 2.74 -34.07
N ASP A 571 -26.80 1.92 -35.09
CA ASP A 571 -28.03 1.95 -35.86
C ASP A 571 -28.77 0.60 -35.81
N ALA A 572 -29.98 0.55 -36.36
CA ALA A 572 -30.85 -0.61 -36.32
C ALA A 572 -30.23 -1.81 -37.07
N ASP A 573 -29.58 -1.56 -38.21
CA ASP A 573 -29.01 -2.62 -39.04
C ASP A 573 -27.82 -3.27 -38.38
N GLN A 574 -26.97 -2.50 -37.69
CA GLN A 574 -25.87 -3.00 -36.88
C GLN A 574 -26.36 -3.85 -35.71
N LEU A 575 -27.44 -3.43 -35.00
CA LEU A 575 -28.03 -4.22 -33.94
C LEU A 575 -28.64 -5.53 -34.41
N ILE A 576 -29.33 -5.54 -35.55
CA ILE A 576 -29.85 -6.74 -36.16
C ILE A 576 -28.73 -7.70 -36.52
N ARG A 577 -27.67 -7.21 -37.19
CA ARG A 577 -26.48 -8.01 -37.56
C ARG A 577 -25.79 -8.60 -36.34
N LEU A 578 -25.62 -7.82 -35.27
CA LEU A 578 -25.08 -8.33 -34.02
C LEU A 578 -25.90 -9.49 -33.45
N GLY A 579 -27.23 -9.37 -33.47
CA GLY A 579 -28.15 -10.42 -33.03
C GLY A 579 -28.07 -11.68 -33.88
N GLU A 580 -27.99 -11.54 -35.23
CA GLU A 580 -27.85 -12.65 -36.17
C GLU A 580 -26.52 -13.38 -35.99
N VAL A 581 -25.42 -12.65 -35.89
CA VAL A 581 -24.09 -13.24 -35.64
C VAL A 581 -24.03 -13.93 -34.27
N ALA A 582 -24.58 -13.33 -33.22
CA ALA A 582 -24.63 -13.97 -31.93
C ALA A 582 -25.41 -15.30 -31.94
N LYS A 583 -26.51 -15.39 -32.72
CA LYS A 583 -27.28 -16.63 -32.91
C LYS A 583 -26.47 -17.64 -33.73
N LYS A 584 -25.85 -17.22 -34.85
CA LYS A 584 -25.07 -18.08 -35.74
C LYS A 584 -23.93 -18.81 -35.02
N TYR A 585 -23.21 -18.11 -34.15
CA TYR A 585 -22.08 -18.64 -33.40
C TYR A 585 -22.44 -19.10 -31.98
N HIS A 586 -23.72 -19.23 -31.66
CA HIS A 586 -24.21 -19.67 -30.34
C HIS A 586 -23.54 -18.93 -29.16
N VAL A 587 -23.36 -17.61 -29.28
CA VAL A 587 -22.70 -16.77 -28.28
C VAL A 587 -23.47 -16.86 -26.95
N PRO A 588 -22.84 -17.33 -25.86
CA PRO A 588 -23.55 -17.57 -24.58
C PRO A 588 -24.10 -16.31 -23.93
N LEU A 589 -23.42 -15.17 -24.09
CA LEU A 589 -23.80 -13.91 -23.44
C LEU A 589 -23.61 -12.71 -24.38
N VAL A 590 -24.67 -11.97 -24.60
CA VAL A 590 -24.65 -10.63 -25.21
C VAL A 590 -24.96 -9.60 -24.14
N LYS A 591 -24.10 -8.59 -23.94
CA LYS A 591 -24.22 -7.62 -22.87
C LYS A 591 -23.92 -6.20 -23.31
N VAL A 592 -24.76 -5.25 -22.88
CA VAL A 592 -24.42 -3.83 -22.98
C VAL A 592 -23.37 -3.49 -21.92
N THR A 593 -22.24 -2.96 -22.36
CA THR A 593 -21.09 -2.67 -21.50
C THR A 593 -21.23 -1.29 -20.83
N GLY A 594 -20.56 -1.09 -19.71
CA GLY A 594 -20.47 0.22 -19.07
C GLY A 594 -19.78 1.31 -19.91
N SER A 595 -19.23 0.94 -21.08
CA SER A 595 -18.62 1.87 -22.05
C SER A 595 -19.54 2.12 -23.26
N GLN A 596 -20.84 1.90 -23.09
CA GLN A 596 -21.89 2.17 -24.11
C GLN A 596 -21.68 1.40 -25.42
N ARG A 597 -21.33 0.11 -25.33
CA ARG A 597 -21.15 -0.79 -26.46
C ARG A 597 -21.85 -2.11 -26.18
N VAL A 598 -22.17 -2.87 -27.22
CA VAL A 598 -22.61 -4.24 -27.09
C VAL A 598 -21.42 -5.17 -27.20
N GLY A 599 -21.28 -6.10 -26.27
CA GLY A 599 -20.23 -7.11 -26.25
C GLY A 599 -20.79 -8.51 -26.38
N LEU A 600 -20.12 -9.37 -27.17
CA LEU A 600 -20.37 -10.79 -27.31
C LEU A 600 -19.32 -11.52 -26.45
N TYR A 601 -19.74 -12.41 -25.56
CA TYR A 601 -18.87 -13.07 -24.58
C TYR A 601 -18.98 -14.59 -24.69
N GLY A 602 -17.90 -15.31 -24.36
CA GLY A 602 -17.86 -16.77 -24.45
C GLY A 602 -17.50 -17.25 -25.87
N VAL A 603 -16.83 -16.43 -26.67
CA VAL A 603 -16.44 -16.76 -28.04
C VAL A 603 -15.15 -17.60 -28.05
N LYS A 604 -15.11 -18.66 -28.82
CA LYS A 604 -13.90 -19.46 -28.99
C LYS A 604 -12.87 -18.74 -29.87
N LYS A 605 -11.59 -19.02 -29.64
CA LYS A 605 -10.46 -18.38 -30.32
C LYS A 605 -10.56 -18.53 -31.84
N GLU A 606 -10.85 -19.74 -32.33
CA GLU A 606 -10.94 -20.08 -33.72
C GLU A 606 -12.12 -19.43 -34.45
N GLU A 607 -13.15 -19.02 -33.74
CA GLU A 607 -14.35 -18.38 -34.33
C GLU A 607 -14.16 -16.87 -34.51
N LEU A 608 -13.20 -16.26 -33.81
CA LEU A 608 -13.00 -14.81 -33.82
C LEU A 608 -12.87 -14.20 -35.22
N PRO A 609 -12.03 -14.72 -36.15
CA PRO A 609 -11.91 -14.14 -37.50
C PRO A 609 -13.21 -14.17 -38.28
N ASN A 610 -13.95 -15.29 -38.19
CA ASN A 610 -15.21 -15.46 -38.90
C ASN A 610 -16.33 -14.57 -38.36
N ILE A 611 -16.38 -14.40 -37.05
CA ILE A 611 -17.33 -13.50 -36.39
C ILE A 611 -17.07 -12.04 -36.82
N TRP A 612 -15.84 -11.60 -36.89
CA TRP A 612 -15.52 -10.23 -37.33
C TRP A 612 -15.81 -10.02 -38.82
N GLU A 613 -15.58 -11.03 -39.64
CA GLU A 613 -15.93 -11.01 -41.07
C GLU A 613 -17.45 -10.89 -41.26
N ASP A 614 -18.26 -11.73 -40.57
CA ASP A 614 -19.71 -11.69 -40.62
C ASP A 614 -20.31 -10.39 -40.06
N LEU A 615 -19.72 -9.85 -39.00
CA LEU A 615 -20.14 -8.58 -38.44
C LEU A 615 -19.94 -7.42 -39.40
N GLY A 616 -18.83 -7.41 -40.16
CA GLY A 616 -18.48 -6.30 -41.05
C GLY A 616 -18.37 -4.95 -40.29
N MET A 617 -18.12 -5.00 -38.99
CA MET A 617 -17.96 -3.86 -38.12
C MET A 617 -16.51 -3.76 -37.66
N ARG A 618 -16.04 -2.53 -37.40
CA ARG A 618 -14.72 -2.31 -36.81
C ARG A 618 -14.69 -2.73 -35.35
N SER A 619 -13.55 -3.13 -34.86
CA SER A 619 -13.38 -3.43 -33.45
C SER A 619 -13.22 -2.16 -32.58
N ALA A 620 -13.79 -2.15 -31.41
CA ALA A 620 -13.51 -1.12 -30.43
C ALA A 620 -12.15 -1.37 -29.78
N SER A 621 -11.41 -0.30 -29.43
CA SER A 621 -10.21 -0.38 -28.61
C SER A 621 -10.56 -0.74 -27.16
N ALA A 622 -11.12 -1.94 -26.95
CA ALA A 622 -11.58 -2.42 -25.64
C ALA A 622 -10.49 -3.13 -24.82
N TYR A 623 -9.34 -3.36 -25.40
CA TYR A 623 -8.16 -4.07 -24.85
C TYR A 623 -6.91 -3.19 -24.94
N GLY A 624 -5.84 -3.58 -24.24
CA GLY A 624 -4.53 -2.97 -24.37
C GLY A 624 -4.40 -1.56 -23.79
N LYS A 625 -3.23 -0.98 -24.01
CA LYS A 625 -2.84 0.36 -23.55
C LYS A 625 -3.00 1.36 -24.69
N LYS A 626 -4.25 1.68 -25.00
CA LYS A 626 -4.66 2.54 -26.12
C LYS A 626 -5.75 3.50 -25.68
N THR A 627 -6.04 4.45 -26.56
CA THR A 627 -7.24 5.28 -26.49
C THR A 627 -8.49 4.41 -26.45
N ARG A 628 -9.40 4.66 -25.53
CA ARG A 628 -10.68 3.95 -25.36
C ARG A 628 -11.80 4.67 -26.09
N SER A 629 -12.89 3.95 -26.37
CA SER A 629 -14.11 4.57 -26.91
C SER A 629 -14.61 5.67 -25.98
N VAL A 630 -15.10 6.74 -26.59
CA VAL A 630 -15.63 7.90 -25.88
C VAL A 630 -17.04 7.61 -25.40
N LYS A 631 -17.30 7.87 -24.11
CA LYS A 631 -18.67 7.90 -23.62
C LYS A 631 -19.32 9.27 -23.90
N SER A 632 -20.53 9.29 -24.41
CA SER A 632 -21.31 10.51 -24.53
C SER A 632 -22.72 10.34 -23.98
N CYS A 633 -23.31 11.41 -23.47
CA CYS A 633 -24.75 11.46 -23.25
C CYS A 633 -25.46 11.99 -24.50
N VAL A 634 -26.79 11.98 -24.52
CA VAL A 634 -27.57 12.39 -25.70
C VAL A 634 -27.53 13.91 -25.98
N GLY A 635 -26.96 14.72 -25.04
CA GLY A 635 -26.72 16.12 -25.24
C GLY A 635 -27.94 16.98 -25.60
N LYS A 636 -27.67 18.10 -26.24
CA LYS A 636 -28.68 19.08 -26.66
C LYS A 636 -29.67 18.51 -27.68
N GLU A 637 -29.29 17.44 -28.38
CA GLU A 637 -30.19 16.82 -29.37
C GLU A 637 -31.49 16.29 -28.75
N PHE A 638 -31.41 15.65 -27.57
CA PHE A 638 -32.55 14.94 -26.99
C PHE A 638 -32.77 15.22 -25.49
N CYS A 639 -31.85 15.90 -24.83
CA CYS A 639 -31.95 16.16 -23.40
C CYS A 639 -32.30 17.62 -23.12
N ARG A 640 -33.39 17.89 -22.39
CA ARG A 640 -33.81 19.26 -22.00
C ARG A 640 -32.79 20.04 -21.18
N PHE A 641 -31.81 19.35 -20.58
CA PHE A 641 -30.75 19.98 -19.80
C PHE A 641 -29.42 20.07 -20.57
N GLY A 642 -29.37 19.50 -21.78
CA GLY A 642 -28.19 19.54 -22.62
C GLY A 642 -27.91 20.94 -23.14
N THR A 643 -26.68 21.43 -22.94
CA THR A 643 -26.23 22.74 -23.41
C THR A 643 -25.52 22.66 -24.77
N GLN A 644 -24.85 21.55 -25.06
CA GLN A 644 -24.06 21.33 -26.27
C GLN A 644 -24.34 19.95 -26.94
N TYR A 645 -23.89 19.79 -28.20
CA TYR A 645 -24.01 18.58 -29.02
C TYR A 645 -22.96 17.51 -28.67
N THR A 646 -23.19 16.74 -27.63
CA THR A 646 -22.21 15.83 -27.06
C THR A 646 -21.98 14.57 -27.86
N THR A 647 -22.99 14.05 -28.52
CA THR A 647 -22.91 12.88 -29.39
C THR A 647 -21.96 13.12 -30.54
N ARG A 648 -22.12 14.27 -31.22
CA ARG A 648 -21.24 14.71 -32.31
C ARG A 648 -19.80 14.87 -31.85
N LEU A 649 -19.57 15.56 -30.73
CA LEU A 649 -18.23 15.77 -30.18
C LEU A 649 -17.59 14.43 -29.77
N GLY A 650 -18.36 13.52 -29.14
CA GLY A 650 -17.87 12.18 -28.76
C GLY A 650 -17.40 11.36 -29.96
N ILE A 651 -18.18 11.38 -31.06
CA ILE A 651 -17.82 10.71 -32.33
C ILE A 651 -16.55 11.34 -32.93
N ARG A 652 -16.46 12.68 -32.95
CA ARG A 652 -15.28 13.39 -33.48
C ARG A 652 -14.02 13.05 -32.69
N LEU A 653 -14.06 13.09 -31.37
CA LEU A 653 -12.93 12.72 -30.50
C LEU A 653 -12.48 11.28 -30.74
N GLU A 654 -13.42 10.33 -30.80
CA GLU A 654 -13.07 8.93 -31.02
C GLU A 654 -12.43 8.71 -32.40
N LYS A 655 -12.98 9.28 -33.47
CA LYS A 655 -12.41 9.22 -34.81
C LYS A 655 -11.00 9.82 -34.90
N THR A 656 -10.78 10.94 -34.21
CA THR A 656 -9.48 11.62 -34.24
C THR A 656 -8.38 10.80 -33.56
N PHE A 657 -8.69 10.11 -32.44
CA PHE A 657 -7.66 9.48 -31.58
C PHE A 657 -7.76 7.95 -31.48
N GLU A 658 -8.65 7.30 -32.25
CA GLU A 658 -8.79 5.83 -32.22
C GLU A 658 -7.48 5.11 -32.53
N TYR A 659 -7.21 4.01 -31.81
CA TYR A 659 -6.06 3.10 -31.92
C TYR A 659 -4.69 3.65 -31.53
N ILE A 660 -4.57 4.91 -31.10
CA ILE A 660 -3.29 5.48 -30.63
C ILE A 660 -2.84 4.75 -29.35
N ASP A 661 -1.60 4.27 -29.36
CA ASP A 661 -0.96 3.67 -28.18
C ASP A 661 -0.61 4.76 -27.15
N THR A 662 -0.92 4.50 -25.88
CA THR A 662 -0.68 5.37 -24.73
C THR A 662 0.02 4.58 -23.62
N PRO A 663 0.69 5.21 -22.62
CA PRO A 663 1.35 4.49 -21.54
C PRO A 663 0.44 3.49 -20.82
N HIS A 664 -0.83 3.87 -20.62
CA HIS A 664 -1.90 3.01 -20.14
C HIS A 664 -3.21 3.37 -20.87
N LYS A 665 -4.31 2.64 -20.61
CA LYS A 665 -5.63 2.95 -21.20
C LYS A 665 -6.01 4.41 -20.94
N PHE A 666 -6.47 5.13 -21.98
CA PHE A 666 -6.90 6.53 -21.92
C PHE A 666 -8.41 6.61 -22.16
N LYS A 667 -9.17 7.05 -21.16
CA LYS A 667 -10.65 7.10 -21.18
C LYS A 667 -11.14 8.52 -21.32
N MET A 668 -12.13 8.75 -22.19
CA MET A 668 -12.77 10.06 -22.40
C MET A 668 -14.27 9.98 -22.11
N GLY A 669 -14.84 11.11 -21.69
CA GLY A 669 -16.27 11.24 -21.47
C GLY A 669 -16.79 12.64 -21.73
N VAL A 670 -17.91 12.76 -22.47
CA VAL A 670 -18.53 14.03 -22.87
C VAL A 670 -19.93 14.12 -22.24
N SER A 671 -20.07 14.92 -21.19
CA SER A 671 -21.35 15.20 -20.52
C SER A 671 -21.97 16.49 -21.06
N GLY A 672 -23.26 16.47 -21.38
CA GLY A 672 -23.99 17.59 -21.97
C GLY A 672 -24.42 18.69 -20.98
N CYS A 673 -24.15 18.53 -19.71
CA CYS A 673 -24.41 19.52 -18.65
C CYS A 673 -23.70 19.10 -17.34
N PRO A 674 -23.69 19.97 -16.30
CA PRO A 674 -23.04 19.69 -15.01
C PRO A 674 -23.53 18.44 -14.23
N ARG A 675 -24.67 17.82 -14.65
CA ARG A 675 -25.10 16.54 -14.06
C ARG A 675 -24.16 15.37 -14.35
N SER A 676 -23.23 15.53 -15.28
CA SER A 676 -22.13 14.60 -15.56
C SER A 676 -22.56 13.12 -15.74
N CYS A 677 -23.65 12.87 -16.49
CA CYS A 677 -24.27 11.53 -16.69
C CYS A 677 -23.30 10.44 -17.22
N VAL A 678 -22.18 10.79 -17.80
CA VAL A 678 -21.13 9.85 -18.28
C VAL A 678 -19.90 9.86 -17.39
N GLU A 679 -20.01 10.43 -16.19
CA GLU A 679 -18.97 10.43 -15.15
C GLU A 679 -17.68 11.10 -15.62
N SER A 680 -17.80 12.29 -16.29
CA SER A 680 -16.65 13.03 -16.83
C SER A 680 -15.62 13.37 -15.75
N GLY A 681 -16.03 13.61 -14.50
CA GLY A 681 -15.17 13.93 -13.37
C GLY A 681 -14.22 12.81 -12.89
N VAL A 682 -14.29 11.60 -13.47
CA VAL A 682 -13.38 10.47 -13.17
C VAL A 682 -12.79 9.86 -14.44
N LYS A 683 -12.63 10.65 -15.49
CA LYS A 683 -12.00 10.24 -16.75
C LYS A 683 -10.59 10.80 -16.88
N ASP A 684 -9.77 10.13 -17.68
CA ASP A 684 -8.44 10.63 -18.04
C ASP A 684 -8.55 12.00 -18.73
N PHE A 685 -9.60 12.20 -19.56
CA PHE A 685 -10.03 13.45 -20.14
C PHE A 685 -11.56 13.57 -20.06
N GLY A 686 -12.05 14.41 -19.17
CA GLY A 686 -13.47 14.64 -18.92
C GLY A 686 -13.94 15.98 -19.47
N ILE A 687 -15.11 15.98 -20.13
CA ILE A 687 -15.71 17.17 -20.73
C ILE A 687 -17.10 17.34 -20.12
N ILE A 688 -17.35 18.51 -19.57
CA ILE A 688 -18.68 18.92 -19.07
C ILE A 688 -19.12 20.15 -19.86
N SER A 689 -20.18 20.02 -20.64
CA SER A 689 -20.74 21.10 -21.43
C SER A 689 -21.44 22.14 -20.54
N VAL A 690 -21.23 23.39 -20.86
CA VAL A 690 -21.86 24.59 -20.27
C VAL A 690 -22.49 25.47 -21.37
N GLU A 691 -23.21 26.50 -21.02
CA GLU A 691 -23.92 27.31 -22.01
C GLU A 691 -22.96 27.92 -23.05
N ASN A 692 -21.77 28.39 -22.62
CA ASN A 692 -20.80 29.07 -23.47
C ASN A 692 -19.56 28.21 -23.75
N GLY A 693 -19.71 26.88 -23.87
CA GLY A 693 -18.60 26.02 -24.24
C GLY A 693 -18.46 24.74 -23.42
N PHE A 694 -17.23 24.37 -23.09
CA PHE A 694 -16.86 23.08 -22.50
C PHE A 694 -15.84 23.25 -21.37
N GLN A 695 -16.18 22.79 -20.18
CA GLN A 695 -15.24 22.66 -19.07
C GLN A 695 -14.43 21.38 -19.25
N ILE A 696 -13.13 21.49 -19.14
CA ILE A 696 -12.18 20.37 -19.34
C ILE A 696 -11.60 19.95 -18.00
N TYR A 697 -11.64 18.64 -17.75
CA TYR A 697 -11.11 17.99 -16.56
C TYR A 697 -10.09 16.91 -16.96
N ILE A 698 -8.98 16.81 -16.24
CA ILE A 698 -7.88 15.87 -16.56
C ILE A 698 -7.44 15.05 -15.36
N GLY A 699 -6.83 13.89 -15.59
CA GLY A 699 -6.20 13.08 -14.57
C GLY A 699 -7.15 12.25 -13.69
N GLY A 700 -8.42 12.09 -14.07
CA GLY A 700 -9.35 11.25 -13.32
C GLY A 700 -9.10 9.75 -13.49
N ASN A 701 -9.47 8.97 -12.48
CA ASN A 701 -9.41 7.52 -12.49
C ASN A 701 -10.68 6.90 -11.89
N GLY A 702 -11.47 6.21 -12.69
CA GLY A 702 -12.59 5.36 -12.24
C GLY A 702 -12.17 3.87 -12.25
N GLY A 703 -11.21 3.50 -11.43
CA GLY A 703 -10.68 2.14 -11.28
C GLY A 703 -10.76 1.65 -9.84
N THR A 704 -9.83 0.77 -9.43
CA THR A 704 -9.70 0.28 -8.04
C THR A 704 -9.44 1.42 -7.06
N GLU A 705 -8.63 2.40 -7.47
CA GLU A 705 -8.46 3.67 -6.78
C GLU A 705 -9.22 4.72 -7.59
N VAL A 706 -10.28 5.28 -6.99
CA VAL A 706 -11.08 6.33 -7.64
C VAL A 706 -10.44 7.68 -7.35
N GLU A 707 -10.07 8.39 -8.42
CA GLU A 707 -9.51 9.74 -8.32
C GLU A 707 -10.36 10.73 -9.12
N LYS A 708 -10.64 11.86 -8.50
CA LYS A 708 -11.34 12.97 -9.13
C LYS A 708 -10.41 13.64 -10.15
N ALA A 709 -10.94 13.95 -11.32
CA ALA A 709 -10.23 14.74 -12.32
C ALA A 709 -10.15 16.23 -11.90
N GLU A 710 -8.99 16.83 -12.15
CA GLU A 710 -8.73 18.24 -11.87
C GLU A 710 -9.29 19.12 -12.99
N PHE A 711 -9.86 20.28 -12.63
CA PHE A 711 -10.36 21.26 -13.58
C PHE A 711 -9.18 21.99 -14.26
N LEU A 712 -9.07 21.84 -15.59
CA LEU A 712 -7.99 22.45 -16.36
C LEU A 712 -8.35 23.85 -16.86
N THR A 713 -9.43 23.97 -17.63
CA THR A 713 -9.88 25.23 -18.26
C THR A 713 -11.27 25.09 -18.85
N THR A 714 -11.80 26.21 -19.37
CA THR A 714 -13.00 26.24 -20.19
C THR A 714 -12.63 26.72 -21.60
N VAL A 715 -13.14 26.01 -22.64
CA VAL A 715 -12.96 26.34 -24.05
C VAL A 715 -14.31 26.53 -24.74
N GLU A 716 -14.36 27.30 -25.83
CA GLU A 716 -15.62 27.70 -26.47
C GLU A 716 -16.06 26.70 -27.55
N THR A 717 -15.10 26.10 -28.28
CA THR A 717 -15.36 25.31 -29.47
C THR A 717 -14.98 23.86 -29.35
N GLU A 718 -15.60 22.98 -30.14
CA GLU A 718 -15.24 21.56 -30.25
C GLU A 718 -13.80 21.36 -30.77
N ASP A 719 -13.33 22.26 -31.63
CA ASP A 719 -11.97 22.18 -32.18
C ASP A 719 -10.92 22.44 -31.14
N GLU A 720 -11.14 23.40 -30.22
CA GLU A 720 -10.29 23.62 -29.05
C GLU A 720 -10.30 22.42 -28.11
N VAL A 721 -11.46 21.77 -27.86
CA VAL A 721 -11.55 20.53 -27.08
C VAL A 721 -10.68 19.45 -27.69
N ILE A 722 -10.77 19.23 -29.01
CA ILE A 722 -10.01 18.20 -29.75
C ILE A 722 -8.51 18.50 -29.67
N LYS A 723 -8.13 19.77 -29.91
CA LYS A 723 -6.74 20.20 -29.85
C LYS A 723 -6.13 19.98 -28.46
N LEU A 724 -6.84 20.39 -27.41
CA LEU A 724 -6.39 20.25 -26.01
C LEU A 724 -6.31 18.78 -25.59
N CYS A 725 -7.28 17.95 -26.03
CA CYS A 725 -7.24 16.49 -25.82
C CYS A 725 -6.01 15.86 -26.45
N GLY A 726 -5.71 16.22 -27.71
CA GLY A 726 -4.54 15.73 -28.43
C GLY A 726 -3.22 16.17 -27.77
N ALA A 727 -3.14 17.43 -27.34
CA ALA A 727 -1.98 17.96 -26.65
C ALA A 727 -1.72 17.23 -25.33
N LEU A 728 -2.75 17.06 -24.48
CA LEU A 728 -2.66 16.26 -23.25
C LEU A 728 -2.21 14.81 -23.54
N MET A 729 -2.82 14.18 -24.53
CA MET A 729 -2.51 12.79 -24.89
C MET A 729 -1.05 12.64 -25.32
N GLN A 730 -0.54 13.58 -26.15
CA GLN A 730 0.85 13.55 -26.58
C GLN A 730 1.81 13.86 -25.43
N TYR A 731 1.51 14.82 -24.59
CA TYR A 731 2.33 15.13 -23.42
C TYR A 731 2.40 13.93 -22.44
N TYR A 732 1.27 13.28 -22.23
CA TYR A 732 1.22 12.02 -21.46
C TYR A 732 2.00 10.88 -22.15
N ARG A 733 1.95 10.75 -23.47
CA ARG A 733 2.77 9.76 -24.21
C ARG A 733 4.26 10.00 -24.02
N GLU A 734 4.69 11.27 -24.08
CA GLU A 734 6.09 11.66 -24.04
C GLU A 734 6.70 11.68 -22.66
N THR A 735 5.91 11.82 -21.59
CA THR A 735 6.39 11.96 -20.21
C THR A 735 5.91 10.86 -19.26
N GLY A 736 4.90 10.08 -19.65
CA GLY A 736 4.37 8.97 -18.88
C GLY A 736 5.30 7.77 -18.82
N ILE A 737 5.34 7.09 -17.68
CA ILE A 737 6.02 5.81 -17.50
C ILE A 737 5.10 4.70 -18.06
N TYR A 738 5.67 3.70 -18.75
CA TYR A 738 4.86 2.61 -19.28
C TYR A 738 4.09 1.89 -18.16
N ALA A 739 2.79 1.71 -18.36
CA ALA A 739 1.79 1.21 -17.41
C ALA A 739 1.35 2.22 -16.32
N GLU A 740 1.85 3.46 -16.32
CA GLU A 740 1.36 4.54 -15.45
C GLU A 740 0.02 5.11 -15.96
N ARG A 741 -0.97 5.33 -15.08
CA ARG A 741 -2.23 6.03 -15.40
C ARG A 741 -2.06 7.55 -15.36
N THR A 742 -2.99 8.28 -15.95
CA THR A 742 -2.97 9.75 -15.98
C THR A 742 -3.03 10.40 -14.60
N ALA A 743 -3.74 9.81 -13.64
CA ALA A 743 -3.83 10.34 -12.28
C ALA A 743 -2.48 10.29 -11.53
N PRO A 744 -1.78 9.14 -11.35
CA PRO A 744 -0.45 9.13 -10.78
C PRO A 744 0.59 9.91 -11.62
N TRP A 745 0.47 9.94 -12.95
CA TRP A 745 1.29 10.76 -13.83
C TRP A 745 1.13 12.26 -13.51
N LEU A 746 -0.12 12.74 -13.33
CA LEU A 746 -0.42 14.11 -13.01
C LEU A 746 0.14 14.51 -11.63
N ARG A 747 0.01 13.63 -10.62
CA ARG A 747 0.62 13.84 -9.30
C ARG A 747 2.14 13.91 -9.36
N ARG A 748 2.78 13.04 -10.17
CA ARG A 748 4.23 12.99 -10.30
C ARG A 748 4.81 14.24 -10.97
N LEU A 749 4.13 14.80 -11.97
CA LEU A 749 4.59 16.00 -12.66
C LEU A 749 4.13 17.30 -11.97
N GLY A 750 3.08 17.25 -11.16
CA GLY A 750 2.42 18.40 -10.58
C GLY A 750 1.38 19.01 -11.54
N PHE A 751 0.15 19.22 -11.04
CA PHE A 751 -0.96 19.72 -11.86
C PHE A 751 -0.65 21.06 -12.54
N GLU A 752 -0.10 22.05 -11.80
CA GLU A 752 0.18 23.38 -12.35
C GLU A 752 1.25 23.33 -13.46
N ASN A 753 2.27 22.49 -13.34
CA ASN A 753 3.27 22.29 -14.40
C ASN A 753 2.64 21.73 -15.68
N VAL A 754 1.75 20.73 -15.55
CA VAL A 754 1.04 20.15 -16.69
C VAL A 754 0.09 21.18 -17.32
N LYS A 755 -0.61 21.95 -16.51
CA LYS A 755 -1.51 23.02 -16.93
C LYS A 755 -0.77 24.12 -17.70
N GLU A 756 0.39 24.57 -17.20
CA GLU A 756 1.22 25.54 -17.89
C GLU A 756 1.60 25.06 -19.31
N VAL A 757 2.05 23.82 -19.45
CA VAL A 757 2.41 23.25 -20.76
C VAL A 757 1.21 23.16 -21.70
N LEU A 758 0.04 22.74 -21.18
CA LEU A 758 -1.15 22.54 -22.02
C LEU A 758 -1.87 23.82 -22.41
N LEU A 759 -1.74 24.89 -21.62
CA LEU A 759 -2.35 26.19 -21.90
C LEU A 759 -1.42 27.17 -22.62
N ASP A 760 -0.13 26.85 -22.77
CA ASP A 760 0.79 27.58 -23.64
C ASP A 760 0.44 27.29 -25.12
N PRO A 761 0.07 28.33 -25.92
CA PRO A 761 -0.42 28.09 -27.28
C PRO A 761 0.59 27.47 -28.24
N GLU A 762 1.87 27.72 -28.07
CA GLU A 762 2.95 27.20 -28.92
C GLU A 762 3.19 25.75 -28.61
N ARG A 763 3.41 25.39 -27.35
CA ARG A 763 3.58 24.03 -26.88
C ARG A 763 2.35 23.16 -27.16
N GLN A 764 1.15 23.68 -26.96
CA GLN A 764 -0.10 23.00 -27.28
C GLN A 764 -0.19 22.65 -28.77
N ASN A 765 0.18 23.57 -29.67
CA ASN A 765 0.21 23.32 -31.11
C ASN A 765 1.21 22.23 -31.47
N GLU A 766 2.44 22.34 -30.98
CA GLU A 766 3.49 21.34 -31.26
C GLU A 766 3.08 19.94 -30.78
N LEU A 767 2.51 19.84 -29.59
CA LEU A 767 2.02 18.56 -29.04
C LEU A 767 0.90 17.99 -29.90
N PHE A 768 -0.04 18.84 -30.34
CA PHE A 768 -1.14 18.44 -31.21
C PHE A 768 -0.66 17.98 -32.59
N GLU A 769 0.29 18.65 -33.19
CA GLU A 769 0.89 18.23 -34.47
C GLU A 769 1.57 16.87 -34.36
N ARG A 770 2.35 16.62 -33.28
CA ARG A 770 3.02 15.35 -33.04
C ARG A 770 2.04 14.19 -32.82
N ILE A 771 0.92 14.40 -32.11
CA ILE A 771 -0.09 13.32 -31.96
C ILE A 771 -0.80 13.03 -33.28
N MET A 772 -1.07 14.07 -34.08
CA MET A 772 -1.68 13.89 -35.41
C MET A 772 -0.73 13.20 -36.41
N ASP A 773 0.57 13.42 -36.30
CA ASP A 773 1.57 12.70 -37.06
C ASP A 773 1.66 11.24 -36.61
N ALA A 774 1.69 10.97 -35.30
CA ALA A 774 1.61 9.61 -34.76
C ALA A 774 0.31 8.88 -35.18
N LYS A 775 -0.82 9.63 -35.30
CA LYS A 775 -2.09 9.06 -35.82
C LYS A 775 -1.97 8.57 -37.27
N LYS A 776 -1.20 9.26 -38.12
CA LYS A 776 -0.97 8.81 -39.50
C LYS A 776 -0.20 7.50 -39.58
N ALA A 777 0.65 7.24 -38.60
CA ALA A 777 1.41 5.99 -38.49
C ALA A 777 0.60 4.81 -37.93
N VAL A 778 -0.60 5.05 -37.40
CA VAL A 778 -1.44 3.98 -36.86
C VAL A 778 -1.91 3.08 -38.01
N GLU A 779 -1.62 1.80 -37.89
CA GLU A 779 -2.02 0.78 -38.85
C GLU A 779 -3.55 0.74 -39.07
N ALA A 780 -3.98 0.07 -40.13
CA ALA A 780 -5.37 -0.23 -40.38
C ALA A 780 -6.02 -0.96 -39.20
N GLU A 781 -7.33 -0.98 -39.17
CA GLU A 781 -8.09 -1.68 -38.13
C GLU A 781 -7.63 -3.15 -38.05
N PRO A 782 -7.28 -3.65 -36.85
CA PRO A 782 -6.60 -4.95 -36.70
C PRO A 782 -7.37 -6.12 -37.30
N TRP A 783 -8.70 -6.12 -37.22
CA TRP A 783 -9.51 -7.22 -37.76
C TRP A 783 -9.71 -7.13 -39.27
N GLU A 784 -9.64 -5.93 -39.84
CA GLU A 784 -9.57 -5.78 -41.32
C GLU A 784 -8.29 -6.44 -41.86
N VAL A 785 -7.18 -6.27 -41.18
CA VAL A 785 -5.89 -6.91 -41.53
C VAL A 785 -5.96 -8.43 -41.32
N ILE A 786 -6.48 -8.89 -40.16
CA ILE A 786 -6.55 -10.33 -39.85
C ILE A 786 -7.49 -11.07 -40.76
N THR A 787 -8.66 -10.52 -41.07
CA THR A 787 -9.65 -11.18 -41.95
C THR A 787 -9.22 -11.24 -43.41
N SER A 788 -8.46 -10.24 -43.89
CA SER A 788 -7.95 -10.17 -45.27
C SER A 788 -6.62 -10.91 -45.50
N ASN A 789 -5.91 -11.33 -44.47
CA ASN A 789 -4.57 -11.93 -44.57
C ASN A 789 -4.53 -13.35 -43.98
N ALA A 790 -4.34 -14.35 -44.83
CA ALA A 790 -4.28 -15.77 -44.43
C ALA A 790 -3.16 -16.07 -43.41
N GLN A 791 -2.01 -15.39 -43.49
CA GLN A 791 -0.91 -15.59 -42.53
C GLN A 791 -1.26 -15.01 -41.15
N ALA A 792 -1.94 -13.86 -41.10
CA ALA A 792 -2.41 -13.25 -39.85
C ALA A 792 -3.51 -14.10 -39.18
N ARG A 793 -4.34 -14.80 -39.95
CA ARG A 793 -5.38 -15.73 -39.45
C ARG A 793 -4.80 -16.95 -38.74
N LYS A 794 -3.60 -17.43 -39.10
CA LYS A 794 -3.01 -18.66 -38.54
C LYS A 794 -2.88 -18.67 -37.01
N ILE A 795 -2.69 -17.53 -36.37
CA ILE A 795 -2.59 -17.47 -34.90
C ILE A 795 -3.90 -17.86 -34.18
N PHE A 796 -5.01 -17.87 -34.92
CA PHE A 796 -6.34 -18.25 -34.39
C PHE A 796 -6.69 -19.71 -34.71
N GLU A 797 -5.92 -20.40 -35.58
CA GLU A 797 -6.12 -21.81 -35.86
C GLU A 797 -5.70 -22.66 -34.65
N VAL A 798 -6.47 -23.70 -34.35
CA VAL A 798 -6.10 -24.72 -33.37
C VAL A 798 -5.16 -25.67 -34.07
N GLU A 799 -3.92 -25.81 -33.59
CA GLU A 799 -3.05 -26.90 -34.03
C GLU A 799 -3.77 -28.20 -33.69
N LYS A 800 -4.10 -28.97 -34.73
CA LYS A 800 -4.60 -30.34 -34.54
C LYS A 800 -3.41 -31.15 -34.04
N VAL A 801 -3.37 -31.43 -32.72
CA VAL A 801 -2.44 -32.36 -32.11
C VAL A 801 -2.81 -33.78 -32.53
#